data_92b14296693be36b3f1e93edd1e09ea2
#
_entry.id   92b14296693be36b3f1e93edd1e09ea2
#
_cell.length_a   1.000
_cell.length_b   1.000
_cell.length_c   1.000
_cell.angle_alpha   90.00
_cell.angle_beta   90.00
_cell.angle_gamma   90.00
#
_symmetry.space_group_name_H-M   'P 1'
#
loop_
_entity.id
_entity.type
_entity.pdbx_description
1 polymer ?
#
loop_
_entity_poly.entity_id
_entity_poly.type
_entity_poly.pdbx_seq_one_letter_code
_entity_poly.pdbx_strand_id
1 'polypeptide(L)'
;MRFHLKDETAQPIENAVCKFVKDPKTIEALSYTDSLGFSSTEIQKGDYQLSISMFGQILYETSIEITQSTNLGIITVKNPALLLDNVTVTAKKRSYKEQDGKILFDVRSLPITENVTAVDALAYTPLVTLTSSGVEVAGSTGEIRVNGIKQEKGSSLLSYLNAVPLNEIEHIEVHQGRTADMDASIEGGYVNIVMKTPSGFIGTVQGRFGFNGVESDRPLFSESLNVSTIYGKGGWSLFANVAIGQTEPKGLESITTSQIAKLQQTQTQKSHTSDIRRQNIDASYGLNYTKGKHEFGIEGSLYSNLNSKSARQTDIQTILNDVVSTSQVEINEVPKIFSHSLAANYFFTPRKGKNKLHWLANFITNNDEIQQDYFLHMPMLSQQEYIGNKANSTMFYTQLSYSHLIIKPLNINVGAKYATTHRKNTNFFEIENQEQNEDFYKYRENITSAYGNAQLSLGKWFLTAGLRVECTNLKSYNTDIQQRYVDWFPSAVVSYKANDKISIRLNYSRSLFRPPFALLNNYTIKTSEQVFSVGNPLLKAQKTDNIGLSFIFGRHILNLRWAYTPSPITNYIYSIQDTLYMTNINGGKQTTFDVSYSFGGKLFPFWHLSSNVGLQHIYLPKSSYKQKIIQGYASLRNTFSINKAINIVLNGSYASPWIMNDRKVEDRFNVDASIRYAVSKHNLSFILSGKNLIARRRTFSTTSNEYVLYHNWSETAPCSVTFGISWNFSGGKKKNVNYNAPQDSNMDKYRL
;
A
#
# COMPACT_ATOMS: atom_id res chain seq x y z
N MET A 1 -48.35 -31.08 -36.79
CA MET A 1 -47.64 -31.92 -35.82
C MET A 1 -47.75 -31.32 -34.43
N ARG A 2 -48.13 -32.15 -33.39
CA ARG A 2 -48.24 -31.70 -31.99
C ARG A 2 -47.77 -32.79 -31.02
N PHE A 3 -47.22 -32.41 -29.89
CA PHE A 3 -46.84 -33.29 -28.79
C PHE A 3 -46.69 -32.50 -27.49
N HIS A 4 -46.63 -33.23 -26.37
CA HIS A 4 -46.45 -32.67 -25.02
C HIS A 4 -45.19 -33.31 -24.39
N LEU A 5 -44.16 -32.49 -24.10
CA LEU A 5 -42.92 -32.92 -23.51
C LEU A 5 -42.96 -32.82 -22.00
N LYS A 6 -42.69 -33.92 -21.31
CA LYS A 6 -42.63 -33.99 -19.84
C LYS A 6 -41.36 -34.68 -19.36
N ASP A 7 -40.99 -34.41 -18.13
CA ASP A 7 -39.95 -35.20 -17.47
C ASP A 7 -40.50 -36.49 -16.80
N GLU A 8 -39.61 -37.30 -16.22
CA GLU A 8 -39.97 -38.53 -15.54
C GLU A 8 -40.88 -38.32 -14.30
N THR A 9 -40.97 -37.08 -13.78
CA THR A 9 -41.85 -36.69 -12.67
C THR A 9 -43.18 -36.07 -13.15
N ALA A 10 -43.46 -36.17 -14.47
CA ALA A 10 -44.63 -35.60 -15.15
C ALA A 10 -44.67 -34.07 -15.16
N GLN A 11 -43.57 -33.36 -14.85
CA GLN A 11 -43.48 -31.92 -14.97
C GLN A 11 -43.22 -31.54 -16.44
N PRO A 12 -43.85 -30.43 -16.93
CA PRO A 12 -43.63 -29.95 -18.30
C PRO A 12 -42.20 -29.41 -18.48
N ILE A 13 -41.60 -29.64 -19.65
CA ILE A 13 -40.31 -29.13 -20.03
C ILE A 13 -40.51 -27.98 -21.00
N GLU A 14 -40.22 -26.76 -20.55
CA GLU A 14 -40.34 -25.50 -21.31
C GLU A 14 -39.03 -25.21 -22.09
N ASN A 15 -39.13 -24.52 -23.26
CA ASN A 15 -38.03 -24.06 -24.07
C ASN A 15 -37.12 -25.15 -24.64
N ALA A 16 -37.57 -26.38 -24.77
CA ALA A 16 -36.86 -27.40 -25.50
C ALA A 16 -36.93 -27.16 -27.02
N VAL A 17 -35.81 -27.30 -27.67
CA VAL A 17 -35.67 -27.09 -29.13
C VAL A 17 -36.05 -28.35 -29.88
N CYS A 18 -37.09 -28.30 -30.72
CA CYS A 18 -37.61 -29.41 -31.49
C CYS A 18 -37.26 -29.20 -32.95
N LYS A 19 -36.38 -30.05 -33.53
CA LYS A 19 -35.92 -29.98 -34.91
C LYS A 19 -36.53 -31.12 -35.70
N PHE A 20 -37.04 -30.81 -36.88
CA PHE A 20 -37.50 -31.78 -37.86
C PHE A 20 -36.54 -31.74 -39.06
N VAL A 21 -35.82 -32.84 -39.28
CA VAL A 21 -34.78 -32.95 -40.29
C VAL A 21 -35.20 -33.98 -41.31
N LYS A 22 -35.20 -33.61 -42.59
CA LYS A 22 -35.58 -34.49 -43.66
C LYS A 22 -34.37 -35.26 -44.24
N ASP A 23 -33.22 -34.61 -44.25
CA ASP A 23 -31.94 -35.19 -44.59
C ASP A 23 -30.85 -34.58 -43.66
N PRO A 24 -29.65 -35.18 -43.48
CA PRO A 24 -28.65 -34.71 -42.51
C PRO A 24 -28.18 -33.27 -42.67
N LYS A 25 -28.56 -32.56 -43.73
CA LYS A 25 -28.14 -31.18 -44.02
C LYS A 25 -29.27 -30.17 -43.98
N THR A 26 -30.54 -30.62 -43.96
CA THR A 26 -31.70 -29.73 -44.12
C THR A 26 -32.64 -29.82 -42.91
N ILE A 27 -32.71 -28.72 -42.13
CA ILE A 27 -33.71 -28.56 -41.11
C ILE A 27 -34.99 -27.98 -41.73
N GLU A 28 -36.06 -28.76 -41.79
CA GLU A 28 -37.31 -28.42 -42.48
C GLU A 28 -38.21 -27.57 -41.55
N ALA A 29 -38.22 -27.86 -40.25
CA ALA A 29 -38.97 -27.09 -39.30
C ALA A 29 -38.26 -27.06 -37.91
N LEU A 30 -38.48 -25.95 -37.22
CA LEU A 30 -37.96 -25.71 -35.86
C LEU A 30 -39.10 -25.20 -34.99
N SER A 31 -39.30 -25.80 -33.80
CA SER A 31 -40.28 -25.31 -32.84
C SER A 31 -39.71 -25.42 -31.43
N TYR A 32 -40.40 -24.81 -30.48
CA TYR A 32 -40.02 -24.82 -29.06
C TYR A 32 -41.22 -25.28 -28.23
N THR A 33 -40.96 -25.89 -27.11
CA THR A 33 -42.01 -26.19 -26.11
C THR A 33 -42.36 -24.96 -25.30
N ASP A 34 -43.65 -24.73 -25.08
CA ASP A 34 -44.17 -23.64 -24.23
C ASP A 34 -44.04 -23.95 -22.71
N SER A 35 -44.54 -23.03 -21.86
CA SER A 35 -44.53 -23.17 -20.41
C SER A 35 -45.31 -24.39 -19.87
N LEU A 36 -46.17 -24.96 -20.67
CA LEU A 36 -46.92 -26.20 -20.35
C LEU A 36 -46.28 -27.42 -21.01
N GLY A 37 -45.17 -27.27 -21.72
CA GLY A 37 -44.45 -28.35 -22.39
C GLY A 37 -45.05 -28.76 -23.74
N PHE A 38 -46.00 -28.00 -24.30
CA PHE A 38 -46.56 -28.28 -25.62
C PHE A 38 -45.72 -27.70 -26.72
N SER A 39 -45.54 -28.47 -27.79
CA SER A 39 -45.01 -28.04 -29.06
C SER A 39 -45.97 -28.29 -30.19
N SER A 40 -46.17 -27.27 -31.07
CA SER A 40 -47.00 -27.37 -32.27
C SER A 40 -46.28 -26.73 -33.44
N THR A 41 -46.20 -27.40 -34.55
CA THR A 41 -45.58 -26.90 -35.78
C THR A 41 -46.31 -27.36 -37.04
N GLU A 42 -46.34 -26.50 -38.03
CA GLU A 42 -46.79 -26.86 -39.36
C GLU A 42 -45.63 -27.42 -40.17
N ILE A 43 -45.79 -28.59 -40.73
CA ILE A 43 -44.76 -29.29 -41.50
C ILE A 43 -45.43 -30.05 -42.65
N GLN A 44 -44.76 -30.15 -43.79
CA GLN A 44 -45.25 -30.88 -44.96
C GLN A 44 -45.26 -32.39 -44.70
N LYS A 45 -46.04 -33.13 -45.53
CA LYS A 45 -46.05 -34.57 -45.47
C LYS A 45 -44.72 -35.13 -45.90
N GLY A 46 -44.24 -36.19 -45.22
CA GLY A 46 -42.92 -36.79 -45.49
C GLY A 46 -42.35 -37.50 -44.28
N ASP A 47 -41.17 -38.08 -44.48
CA ASP A 47 -40.39 -38.73 -43.42
C ASP A 47 -39.39 -37.72 -42.82
N TYR A 48 -39.38 -37.68 -41.48
CA TYR A 48 -38.56 -36.76 -40.74
C TYR A 48 -37.88 -37.47 -39.56
N GLN A 49 -36.69 -36.99 -39.22
CA GLN A 49 -36.07 -37.27 -37.94
C GLN A 49 -36.42 -36.12 -36.99
N LEU A 50 -37.17 -36.42 -35.95
CA LEU A 50 -37.44 -35.51 -34.83
C LEU A 50 -36.34 -35.61 -33.80
N SER A 51 -35.64 -34.50 -33.56
CA SER A 51 -34.66 -34.37 -32.50
C SER A 51 -35.10 -33.27 -31.53
N ILE A 52 -35.29 -33.64 -30.23
CA ILE A 52 -35.63 -32.69 -29.18
C ILE A 52 -34.38 -32.51 -28.31
N SER A 53 -33.95 -31.26 -28.17
CA SER A 53 -32.73 -30.90 -27.43
C SER A 53 -32.96 -29.75 -26.45
N MET A 54 -32.21 -29.71 -25.39
CA MET A 54 -32.20 -28.62 -24.43
C MET A 54 -30.76 -28.40 -23.92
N PHE A 55 -30.32 -27.12 -23.83
CA PHE A 55 -28.95 -26.76 -23.45
C PHE A 55 -27.83 -27.46 -24.27
N GLY A 56 -28.14 -27.78 -25.55
CA GLY A 56 -27.19 -28.46 -26.45
C GLY A 56 -27.13 -29.99 -26.31
N GLN A 57 -27.92 -30.59 -25.41
CA GLN A 57 -28.06 -32.04 -25.27
C GLN A 57 -29.34 -32.55 -25.98
N ILE A 58 -29.22 -33.67 -26.70
CA ILE A 58 -30.36 -34.36 -27.29
C ILE A 58 -31.05 -35.16 -26.19
N LEU A 59 -32.33 -34.82 -25.94
CA LEU A 59 -33.18 -35.46 -24.93
C LEU A 59 -33.98 -36.61 -25.51
N TYR A 60 -34.35 -36.48 -26.80
CA TYR A 60 -35.16 -37.49 -27.50
C TYR A 60 -34.88 -37.42 -29.00
N GLU A 61 -34.81 -38.54 -29.65
CA GLU A 61 -34.64 -38.66 -31.08
C GLU A 61 -35.42 -39.81 -31.63
N THR A 62 -36.20 -39.58 -32.71
CA THR A 62 -37.00 -40.64 -33.37
C THR A 62 -37.27 -40.28 -34.83
N SER A 63 -37.47 -41.29 -35.67
CA SER A 63 -37.94 -41.14 -37.04
C SER A 63 -39.48 -41.16 -37.02
N ILE A 64 -40.10 -40.23 -37.76
CA ILE A 64 -41.55 -40.06 -37.86
C ILE A 64 -41.97 -39.88 -39.29
N GLU A 65 -43.05 -40.58 -39.70
CA GLU A 65 -43.73 -40.39 -40.99
C GLU A 65 -44.96 -39.50 -40.79
N ILE A 66 -45.07 -38.41 -41.50
CA ILE A 66 -46.19 -37.45 -41.44
C ILE A 66 -47.02 -37.56 -42.70
N THR A 67 -48.14 -38.25 -42.58
CA THR A 67 -49.11 -38.43 -43.69
C THR A 67 -50.32 -37.55 -43.55
N GLN A 68 -50.67 -37.12 -42.30
CA GLN A 68 -51.77 -36.23 -41.99
C GLN A 68 -51.47 -35.48 -40.68
N SER A 69 -52.43 -34.66 -40.17
CA SER A 69 -52.27 -33.96 -38.87
C SER A 69 -52.00 -35.01 -37.76
N THR A 70 -50.76 -35.03 -37.27
CA THR A 70 -50.25 -36.08 -36.35
C THR A 70 -50.08 -35.47 -34.94
N ASN A 71 -50.55 -36.22 -33.94
CA ASN A 71 -50.27 -35.92 -32.52
C ASN A 71 -49.50 -37.08 -31.90
N LEU A 72 -48.26 -36.86 -31.46
CA LEU A 72 -47.40 -37.85 -30.85
C LEU A 72 -47.72 -38.13 -29.37
N GLY A 73 -48.71 -37.39 -28.81
CA GLY A 73 -49.07 -37.59 -27.37
C GLY A 73 -48.01 -37.00 -26.44
N ILE A 74 -47.77 -37.70 -25.33
CA ILE A 74 -46.79 -37.31 -24.33
C ILE A 74 -45.46 -37.96 -24.62
N ILE A 75 -44.41 -37.17 -24.78
CA ILE A 75 -43.02 -37.62 -24.85
C ILE A 75 -42.38 -37.39 -23.49
N THR A 76 -41.92 -38.49 -22.86
CA THR A 76 -41.26 -38.40 -21.54
C THR A 76 -39.75 -38.51 -21.73
N VAL A 77 -39.00 -37.55 -21.17
CA VAL A 77 -37.54 -37.49 -21.23
C VAL A 77 -36.94 -37.31 -19.84
N LYS A 78 -35.65 -37.59 -19.68
CA LYS A 78 -34.96 -37.32 -18.43
C LYS A 78 -34.80 -35.80 -18.25
N ASN A 79 -35.05 -35.31 -17.03
CA ASN A 79 -34.92 -33.88 -16.74
C ASN A 79 -33.49 -33.41 -16.91
N PRO A 80 -33.20 -32.54 -17.87
CA PRO A 80 -31.84 -32.06 -18.12
C PRO A 80 -31.25 -31.25 -16.97
N ALA A 81 -32.07 -30.64 -16.11
CA ALA A 81 -31.61 -29.92 -14.93
C ALA A 81 -31.00 -30.84 -13.88
N LEU A 82 -31.40 -32.14 -13.81
CA LEU A 82 -30.78 -33.13 -12.93
C LEU A 82 -29.42 -33.67 -13.47
N LEU A 83 -29.16 -33.52 -14.76
CA LEU A 83 -27.90 -33.92 -15.38
C LEU A 83 -26.80 -32.86 -15.29
N LEU A 84 -27.15 -31.62 -14.91
CA LEU A 84 -26.21 -30.47 -14.77
C LEU A 84 -25.50 -30.46 -13.41
N ASP A 85 -25.79 -31.33 -12.49
CA ASP A 85 -25.21 -31.36 -11.14
C ASP A 85 -23.73 -31.78 -11.10
N ASN A 86 -23.11 -32.13 -12.24
CA ASN A 86 -21.74 -32.61 -12.30
C ASN A 86 -20.84 -31.97 -13.39
N VAL A 87 -21.23 -30.86 -14.00
CA VAL A 87 -20.31 -30.09 -14.84
C VAL A 87 -19.60 -29.07 -13.95
N THR A 88 -18.63 -29.52 -13.16
CA THR A 88 -17.66 -28.63 -12.54
C THR A 88 -16.77 -28.06 -13.65
N VAL A 89 -17.13 -26.92 -14.21
CA VAL A 89 -16.24 -26.13 -15.05
C VAL A 89 -15.12 -25.61 -14.13
N THR A 90 -14.10 -26.42 -13.93
CA THR A 90 -12.84 -25.99 -13.31
C THR A 90 -12.02 -25.16 -14.31
N ALA A 91 -12.55 -24.01 -14.72
CA ALA A 91 -11.70 -22.98 -15.26
C ALA A 91 -10.78 -22.54 -14.13
N LYS A 92 -9.49 -22.92 -14.17
CA LYS A 92 -8.47 -22.45 -13.24
C LYS A 92 -8.41 -20.94 -13.38
N LYS A 93 -9.19 -20.21 -12.55
CA LYS A 93 -9.25 -18.75 -12.55
C LYS A 93 -7.88 -18.24 -12.18
N ARG A 94 -7.28 -17.42 -13.04
CA ARG A 94 -5.95 -16.87 -12.81
C ARG A 94 -6.03 -15.85 -11.69
N SER A 95 -5.04 -15.86 -10.80
CA SER A 95 -4.96 -14.91 -9.69
C SER A 95 -4.70 -13.49 -10.18
N TYR A 96 -3.98 -13.34 -11.30
CA TYR A 96 -3.69 -12.03 -11.91
C TYR A 96 -3.47 -12.17 -13.43
N LYS A 97 -3.65 -11.05 -14.13
CA LYS A 97 -3.40 -10.90 -15.57
C LYS A 97 -2.82 -9.52 -15.84
N GLU A 98 -1.99 -9.40 -16.88
CA GLU A 98 -1.60 -8.10 -17.39
C GLU A 98 -2.63 -7.61 -18.40
N GLN A 99 -3.07 -6.36 -18.22
CA GLN A 99 -3.98 -5.68 -19.12
C GLN A 99 -3.65 -4.18 -19.12
N ASP A 100 -3.47 -3.59 -20.32
CA ASP A 100 -3.20 -2.16 -20.51
C ASP A 100 -2.03 -1.65 -19.66
N GLY A 101 -0.95 -2.43 -19.58
CA GLY A 101 0.23 -2.09 -18.80
C GLY A 101 0.06 -2.14 -17.28
N LYS A 102 -1.01 -2.76 -16.77
CA LYS A 102 -1.28 -2.97 -15.36
C LYS A 102 -1.35 -4.46 -15.06
N ILE A 103 -0.97 -4.84 -13.85
CA ILE A 103 -1.27 -6.17 -13.32
C ILE A 103 -2.60 -6.07 -12.58
N LEU A 104 -3.62 -6.75 -13.10
CA LEU A 104 -4.93 -6.87 -12.45
C LEU A 104 -4.93 -8.13 -11.59
N PHE A 105 -5.08 -7.97 -10.28
CA PHE A 105 -5.18 -9.05 -9.31
C PHE A 105 -6.64 -9.30 -8.94
N ASP A 106 -7.13 -10.52 -9.23
CA ASP A 106 -8.50 -10.93 -8.88
C ASP A 106 -8.53 -11.37 -7.41
N VAL A 107 -9.08 -10.54 -6.54
CA VAL A 107 -9.20 -10.80 -5.09
C VAL A 107 -10.02 -12.05 -4.76
N ARG A 108 -10.89 -12.50 -5.68
CA ARG A 108 -11.68 -13.74 -5.52
C ARG A 108 -10.82 -15.01 -5.66
N SER A 109 -9.59 -14.87 -6.13
CA SER A 109 -8.62 -15.98 -6.23
C SER A 109 -7.91 -16.27 -4.91
N LEU A 110 -8.11 -15.43 -3.90
CA LEU A 110 -7.48 -15.58 -2.59
C LEU A 110 -7.89 -16.90 -1.91
N PRO A 111 -6.98 -17.50 -1.14
CA PRO A 111 -7.29 -18.74 -0.40
C PRO A 111 -8.29 -18.50 0.73
N ILE A 112 -8.39 -17.27 1.23
CA ILE A 112 -9.28 -16.82 2.28
C ILE A 112 -10.20 -15.77 1.68
N THR A 113 -11.52 -15.95 1.76
CA THR A 113 -12.49 -15.03 1.17
C THR A 113 -13.44 -14.41 2.19
N GLU A 114 -13.55 -14.99 3.37
CA GLU A 114 -14.46 -14.53 4.41
C GLU A 114 -13.74 -13.69 5.47
N ASN A 115 -14.30 -12.52 5.77
CA ASN A 115 -13.79 -11.59 6.80
C ASN A 115 -12.31 -11.19 6.61
N VAL A 116 -11.91 -11.04 5.36
CA VAL A 116 -10.58 -10.61 4.92
C VAL A 116 -10.64 -9.14 4.59
N THR A 117 -9.58 -8.40 4.86
CA THR A 117 -9.49 -6.96 4.64
C THR A 117 -8.63 -6.61 3.42
N ALA A 118 -8.60 -5.33 3.04
CA ALA A 118 -7.72 -4.85 1.98
C ALA A 118 -6.23 -5.08 2.31
N VAL A 119 -5.82 -4.95 3.58
CA VAL A 119 -4.45 -5.26 4.02
C VAL A 119 -4.10 -6.71 3.74
N ASP A 120 -4.99 -7.62 4.07
CA ASP A 120 -4.79 -9.05 3.75
C ASP A 120 -4.67 -9.26 2.23
N ALA A 121 -5.55 -8.62 1.43
CA ALA A 121 -5.51 -8.74 -0.03
C ALA A 121 -4.19 -8.21 -0.62
N LEU A 122 -3.71 -7.07 -0.15
CA LEU A 122 -2.43 -6.49 -0.57
C LEU A 122 -1.25 -7.41 -0.27
N ALA A 123 -1.28 -8.12 0.86
CA ALA A 123 -0.22 -9.07 1.22
C ALA A 123 -0.13 -10.29 0.29
N TYR A 124 -1.16 -10.55 -0.53
CA TYR A 124 -1.15 -11.55 -1.60
C TYR A 124 -0.97 -10.96 -3.00
N THR A 125 -1.00 -9.63 -3.11
CA THR A 125 -0.89 -8.96 -4.40
C THR A 125 0.55 -9.03 -4.91
N PRO A 126 0.79 -9.48 -6.15
CA PRO A 126 2.13 -9.57 -6.70
C PRO A 126 2.84 -8.21 -6.71
N LEU A 127 4.15 -8.20 -6.48
CA LEU A 127 5.01 -7.01 -6.47
C LEU A 127 4.71 -5.99 -5.37
N VAL A 128 3.80 -6.29 -4.47
CA VAL A 128 3.39 -5.38 -3.40
C VAL A 128 3.95 -5.87 -2.07
N THR A 129 4.66 -4.99 -1.37
CA THR A 129 5.14 -5.22 -0.01
C THR A 129 4.62 -4.10 0.89
N LEU A 130 3.88 -4.46 1.94
CA LEU A 130 3.47 -3.50 2.96
C LEU A 130 4.60 -3.33 3.98
N THR A 131 4.95 -2.08 4.24
CA THR A 131 5.94 -1.70 5.27
C THR A 131 5.26 -0.90 6.36
N SER A 132 5.95 -0.67 7.48
CA SER A 132 5.46 0.21 8.54
C SER A 132 5.24 1.66 8.06
N SER A 133 5.97 2.08 7.02
CA SER A 133 5.93 3.43 6.47
C SER A 133 5.08 3.57 5.20
N GLY A 134 4.43 2.50 4.70
CA GLY A 134 3.59 2.54 3.51
C GLY A 134 3.67 1.29 2.65
N VAL A 135 3.81 1.45 1.35
CA VAL A 135 3.87 0.36 0.39
C VAL A 135 5.10 0.48 -0.50
N GLU A 136 5.66 -0.66 -0.85
CA GLU A 136 6.63 -0.79 -1.95
C GLU A 136 5.97 -1.51 -3.12
N VAL A 137 6.30 -1.05 -4.32
CA VAL A 137 5.92 -1.67 -5.59
C VAL A 137 7.18 -2.06 -6.33
N ALA A 138 7.35 -3.34 -6.58
CA ALA A 138 8.56 -3.90 -7.21
C ALA A 138 9.87 -3.47 -6.53
N GLY A 139 9.90 -3.47 -5.18
CA GLY A 139 11.08 -3.11 -4.39
C GLY A 139 11.41 -1.62 -4.32
N SER A 140 10.50 -0.74 -4.74
CA SER A 140 10.66 0.71 -4.66
C SER A 140 9.46 1.36 -3.97
N THR A 141 9.68 2.52 -3.35
CA THR A 141 8.61 3.29 -2.71
C THR A 141 7.45 3.53 -3.65
N GLY A 142 6.29 3.03 -3.28
CA GLY A 142 5.04 3.12 -4.05
C GLY A 142 3.97 3.95 -3.34
N GLU A 143 2.81 4.01 -3.99
CA GLU A 143 1.63 4.73 -3.53
C GLU A 143 0.43 3.80 -3.49
N ILE A 144 -0.39 3.88 -2.45
CA ILE A 144 -1.68 3.19 -2.41
C ILE A 144 -2.77 4.17 -2.83
N ARG A 145 -3.64 3.69 -3.71
CA ARG A 145 -4.87 4.38 -4.13
C ARG A 145 -6.07 3.49 -3.84
N VAL A 146 -7.17 4.11 -3.49
CA VAL A 146 -8.47 3.44 -3.42
C VAL A 146 -9.39 4.14 -4.40
N ASN A 147 -9.89 3.42 -5.39
CA ASN A 147 -10.64 3.96 -6.53
C ASN A 147 -9.89 5.09 -7.26
N GLY A 148 -8.56 5.04 -7.30
CA GLY A 148 -7.71 6.07 -7.86
C GLY A 148 -7.32 7.20 -6.91
N ILE A 149 -7.89 7.29 -5.70
CA ILE A 149 -7.52 8.26 -4.67
C ILE A 149 -6.31 7.77 -3.91
N LYS A 150 -5.28 8.59 -3.82
CA LYS A 150 -4.12 8.32 -2.97
C LYS A 150 -4.52 8.32 -1.51
N GLN A 151 -4.11 7.28 -0.81
CA GLN A 151 -4.28 7.15 0.62
C GLN A 151 -3.03 7.63 1.36
N GLU A 152 -3.23 8.22 2.54
CA GLU A 152 -2.13 8.71 3.36
C GLU A 152 -1.25 7.58 3.90
N LYS A 153 0.04 7.84 4.05
CA LYS A 153 0.96 6.95 4.76
C LYS A 153 0.80 7.14 6.28
N GLY A 154 1.14 6.11 7.03
CA GLY A 154 1.13 6.12 8.49
C GLY A 154 0.06 5.20 9.07
N SER A 155 -0.25 5.41 10.33
CA SER A 155 -1.23 4.60 11.08
C SER A 155 -2.63 4.67 10.48
N SER A 156 -3.04 5.84 10.00
CA SER A 156 -4.34 6.05 9.37
C SER A 156 -4.56 5.23 8.10
N LEU A 157 -3.53 5.04 7.27
CA LEU A 157 -3.62 4.21 6.07
C LEU A 157 -3.89 2.75 6.42
N LEU A 158 -3.11 2.17 7.32
CA LEU A 158 -3.29 0.76 7.73
C LEU A 158 -4.63 0.55 8.45
N SER A 159 -5.04 1.50 9.29
CA SER A 159 -6.35 1.48 9.96
C SER A 159 -7.48 1.49 8.93
N TYR A 160 -7.44 2.38 7.96
CA TYR A 160 -8.42 2.45 6.87
C TYR A 160 -8.45 1.15 6.05
N LEU A 161 -7.30 0.64 5.61
CA LEU A 161 -7.21 -0.59 4.82
C LEU A 161 -7.65 -1.85 5.60
N ASN A 162 -7.43 -1.88 6.91
CA ASN A 162 -7.94 -2.93 7.79
C ASN A 162 -9.47 -2.88 7.95
N ALA A 163 -10.08 -1.72 7.74
CA ALA A 163 -11.51 -1.55 7.78
C ALA A 163 -12.23 -1.88 6.47
N VAL A 164 -11.50 -1.91 5.34
CA VAL A 164 -12.07 -2.23 4.02
C VAL A 164 -12.23 -3.75 3.86
N PRO A 165 -13.47 -4.29 3.81
CA PRO A 165 -13.68 -5.72 3.65
C PRO A 165 -13.34 -6.18 2.22
N LEU A 166 -12.79 -7.39 2.08
CA LEU A 166 -12.42 -7.98 0.79
C LEU A 166 -13.62 -8.09 -0.18
N ASN A 167 -14.79 -8.41 0.33
CA ASN A 167 -16.00 -8.57 -0.47
C ASN A 167 -16.47 -7.28 -1.14
N GLU A 168 -15.97 -6.12 -0.70
CA GLU A 168 -16.23 -4.81 -1.31
C GLU A 168 -15.18 -4.43 -2.35
N ILE A 169 -14.09 -5.17 -2.44
CA ILE A 169 -13.06 -4.96 -3.45
C ILE A 169 -13.48 -5.71 -4.73
N GLU A 170 -13.43 -5.01 -5.86
CA GLU A 170 -13.65 -5.62 -7.17
C GLU A 170 -12.39 -6.33 -7.65
N HIS A 171 -11.27 -5.60 -7.66
CA HIS A 171 -9.94 -6.10 -8.00
C HIS A 171 -8.87 -5.12 -7.51
N ILE A 172 -7.61 -5.53 -7.56
CA ILE A 172 -6.46 -4.67 -7.27
C ILE A 172 -5.65 -4.49 -8.55
N GLU A 173 -5.30 -3.25 -8.87
CA GLU A 173 -4.42 -2.91 -9.97
C GLU A 173 -3.03 -2.57 -9.45
N VAL A 174 -1.98 -3.13 -10.04
CA VAL A 174 -0.59 -2.77 -9.74
C VAL A 174 0.01 -2.10 -10.96
N HIS A 175 0.38 -0.85 -10.79
CA HIS A 175 1.13 -0.07 -11.77
C HIS A 175 2.59 -0.07 -11.39
N GLN A 176 3.40 -0.72 -12.17
CA GLN A 176 4.84 -0.75 -11.99
C GLN A 176 5.50 0.36 -12.79
N GLY A 177 6.37 1.10 -12.14
CA GLY A 177 7.05 2.26 -12.70
C GLY A 177 6.21 3.53 -12.69
N ARG A 178 6.88 4.67 -12.60
CA ARG A 178 6.26 5.99 -12.55
C ARG A 178 5.81 6.45 -13.94
N THR A 179 4.64 7.07 -14.05
CA THR A 179 4.16 7.81 -15.22
C THR A 179 4.22 9.33 -14.95
N ALA A 180 4.18 10.17 -15.98
CA ALA A 180 4.39 11.61 -15.82
C ALA A 180 3.26 12.33 -15.04
N ASP A 181 2.06 11.76 -14.95
CA ASP A 181 0.96 12.25 -14.12
C ASP A 181 1.16 12.02 -12.61
N MET A 182 2.06 11.09 -12.25
CA MET A 182 2.44 10.85 -10.86
C MET A 182 3.43 11.91 -10.38
N ASP A 183 3.45 12.13 -9.07
CA ASP A 183 4.45 12.99 -8.44
C ASP A 183 5.87 12.51 -8.71
N ALA A 184 6.81 13.44 -8.89
CA ALA A 184 8.20 13.11 -9.16
C ALA A 184 8.88 12.34 -8.01
N SER A 185 8.35 12.41 -6.81
CA SER A 185 8.86 11.70 -5.62
C SER A 185 8.42 10.22 -5.52
N ILE A 186 7.59 9.71 -6.44
CA ILE A 186 7.23 8.30 -6.53
C ILE A 186 8.25 7.58 -7.40
N GLU A 187 8.77 6.44 -6.93
CA GLU A 187 9.75 5.63 -7.67
C GLU A 187 9.14 4.36 -8.28
N GLY A 188 8.44 3.57 -7.47
CA GLY A 188 8.00 2.21 -7.81
C GLY A 188 6.67 2.12 -8.55
N GLY A 189 5.88 3.18 -8.56
CA GLY A 189 4.53 3.16 -9.11
C GLY A 189 3.44 3.17 -8.03
N TYR A 190 2.26 2.60 -8.32
CA TYR A 190 1.17 2.59 -7.35
C TYR A 190 0.35 1.30 -7.37
N VAL A 191 -0.34 1.05 -6.28
CA VAL A 191 -1.37 0.02 -6.13
C VAL A 191 -2.72 0.69 -6.01
N ASN A 192 -3.67 0.34 -6.88
CA ASN A 192 -5.03 0.87 -6.82
C ASN A 192 -6.01 -0.23 -6.42
N ILE A 193 -6.67 -0.05 -5.29
CA ILE A 193 -7.75 -0.92 -4.81
C ILE A 193 -9.04 -0.41 -5.43
N VAL A 194 -9.59 -1.17 -6.37
CA VAL A 194 -10.85 -0.82 -7.02
C VAL A 194 -12.00 -1.42 -6.23
N MET A 195 -12.83 -0.54 -5.68
CA MET A 195 -13.97 -0.92 -4.86
C MET A 195 -15.22 -1.17 -5.72
N LYS A 196 -16.07 -2.11 -5.29
CA LYS A 196 -17.44 -2.22 -5.80
C LYS A 196 -18.24 -1.03 -5.28
N THR A 197 -19.18 -0.54 -6.08
CA THR A 197 -20.12 0.48 -5.58
C THR A 197 -21.27 -0.21 -4.85
N PRO A 198 -21.44 0.02 -3.56
CA PRO A 198 -22.52 -0.58 -2.81
C PRO A 198 -23.87 0.05 -3.20
N SER A 199 -24.91 -0.77 -3.24
CA SER A 199 -26.29 -0.33 -3.25
C SER A 199 -26.91 -0.77 -1.93
N GLY A 200 -26.96 0.15 -0.96
CA GLY A 200 -27.38 -0.15 0.39
C GLY A 200 -26.28 0.19 1.41
N PHE A 201 -26.38 -0.41 2.58
CA PHE A 201 -25.51 -0.17 3.71
C PHE A 201 -24.59 -1.37 3.97
N ILE A 202 -23.32 -1.12 4.17
CA ILE A 202 -22.30 -2.11 4.48
C ILE A 202 -21.40 -1.55 5.58
N GLY A 203 -21.05 -2.39 6.54
CA GLY A 203 -20.14 -1.94 7.58
C GLY A 203 -19.39 -3.09 8.25
N THR A 204 -18.36 -2.72 8.98
CA THR A 204 -17.52 -3.61 9.77
C THR A 204 -17.26 -2.98 11.13
N VAL A 205 -17.40 -3.77 12.18
CA VAL A 205 -16.93 -3.44 13.53
C VAL A 205 -15.82 -4.42 13.87
N GLN A 206 -14.66 -3.91 14.27
CA GLN A 206 -13.51 -4.71 14.64
C GLN A 206 -12.95 -4.27 15.97
N GLY A 207 -12.93 -5.17 16.94
CA GLY A 207 -12.24 -5.02 18.23
C GLY A 207 -10.97 -5.85 18.25
N ARG A 208 -9.91 -5.33 18.83
CA ARG A 208 -8.66 -6.05 19.08
C ARG A 208 -8.17 -5.79 20.48
N PHE A 209 -7.65 -6.83 21.11
CA PHE A 209 -6.99 -6.79 22.42
C PHE A 209 -5.70 -7.59 22.32
N GLY A 210 -4.62 -7.05 22.87
CA GLY A 210 -3.31 -7.67 22.75
C GLY A 210 -2.42 -7.45 23.97
N PHE A 211 -1.47 -8.37 24.13
CA PHE A 211 -0.36 -8.28 25.07
C PHE A 211 0.91 -7.93 24.30
N ASN A 212 1.61 -6.91 24.74
CA ASN A 212 2.86 -6.44 24.16
C ASN A 212 4.03 -6.78 25.10
N GLY A 213 4.96 -7.59 24.61
CA GLY A 213 6.12 -7.97 25.41
C GLY A 213 5.77 -9.03 26.46
N VAL A 214 5.57 -10.26 26.00
CA VAL A 214 5.35 -11.44 26.88
C VAL A 214 6.47 -11.62 27.92
N GLU A 215 7.63 -11.00 27.71
CA GLU A 215 8.81 -11.04 28.57
C GLU A 215 8.95 -9.79 29.47
N SER A 216 7.94 -8.95 29.59
CA SER A 216 8.02 -7.77 30.46
C SER A 216 7.57 -8.08 31.89
N ASP A 217 8.18 -7.40 32.87
CA ASP A 217 7.89 -7.56 34.29
C ASP A 217 6.46 -7.18 34.70
N ARG A 218 5.75 -6.46 33.82
CA ARG A 218 4.34 -6.10 33.97
C ARG A 218 3.56 -6.38 32.67
N PRO A 219 2.27 -6.70 32.76
CA PRO A 219 1.44 -6.85 31.57
C PRO A 219 1.28 -5.50 30.85
N LEU A 220 1.59 -5.48 29.55
CA LEU A 220 1.44 -4.33 28.65
C LEU A 220 0.35 -4.64 27.64
N PHE A 221 -0.60 -3.74 27.49
CA PHE A 221 -1.79 -3.99 26.68
C PHE A 221 -1.83 -3.14 25.42
N SER A 222 -2.51 -3.65 24.41
CA SER A 222 -2.96 -2.88 23.26
C SER A 222 -4.43 -3.16 23.00
N GLU A 223 -5.19 -2.12 22.78
CA GLU A 223 -6.62 -2.18 22.53
C GLU A 223 -6.95 -1.31 21.33
N SER A 224 -7.85 -1.76 20.48
CA SER A 224 -8.37 -0.92 19.41
C SER A 224 -9.79 -1.29 19.02
N LEU A 225 -10.58 -0.29 18.71
CA LEU A 225 -11.90 -0.40 18.11
C LEU A 225 -11.89 0.32 16.79
N ASN A 226 -12.35 -0.34 15.75
CA ASN A 226 -12.52 0.22 14.42
C ASN A 226 -13.95 0.00 13.95
N VAL A 227 -14.59 1.06 13.47
CA VAL A 227 -15.93 1.04 12.86
C VAL A 227 -15.83 1.65 11.47
N SER A 228 -16.22 0.88 10.47
CA SER A 228 -16.25 1.33 9.08
C SER A 228 -17.64 1.14 8.50
N THR A 229 -18.11 2.10 7.75
CA THR A 229 -19.43 2.05 7.09
C THR A 229 -19.36 2.65 5.68
N ILE A 230 -20.08 2.03 4.76
CA ILE A 230 -20.29 2.54 3.40
C ILE A 230 -21.79 2.47 3.10
N TYR A 231 -22.34 3.56 2.56
CA TYR A 231 -23.72 3.62 2.12
C TYR A 231 -23.82 4.13 0.68
N GLY A 232 -24.59 3.46 -0.15
CA GLY A 232 -24.82 3.88 -1.53
C GLY A 232 -26.29 3.84 -1.94
N LYS A 233 -26.80 4.92 -2.55
CA LYS A 233 -28.16 5.00 -3.09
C LYS A 233 -28.29 6.14 -4.09
N GLY A 234 -28.89 5.87 -5.25
CA GLY A 234 -29.32 6.92 -6.20
C GLY A 234 -28.18 7.81 -6.73
N GLY A 235 -26.98 7.25 -6.90
CA GLY A 235 -25.78 7.98 -7.33
C GLY A 235 -24.96 8.56 -6.17
N TRP A 236 -25.49 8.58 -4.96
CA TRP A 236 -24.75 8.96 -3.74
C TRP A 236 -23.97 7.77 -3.18
N SER A 237 -22.76 8.03 -2.71
CA SER A 237 -21.97 7.11 -1.91
C SER A 237 -21.33 7.87 -0.74
N LEU A 238 -21.57 7.39 0.47
CA LEU A 238 -21.01 7.91 1.70
C LEU A 238 -20.13 6.84 2.32
N PHE A 239 -18.98 7.22 2.84
CA PHE A 239 -18.19 6.33 3.70
C PHE A 239 -17.73 7.07 4.95
N ALA A 240 -17.62 6.34 6.02
CA ALA A 240 -17.04 6.79 7.27
C ALA A 240 -16.28 5.64 7.94
N ASN A 241 -15.11 5.94 8.43
CA ASN A 241 -14.28 5.04 9.22
C ASN A 241 -13.76 5.79 10.43
N VAL A 242 -13.86 5.18 11.60
CA VAL A 242 -13.27 5.69 12.85
C VAL A 242 -12.55 4.55 13.54
N ALA A 243 -11.29 4.76 13.87
CA ALA A 243 -10.48 3.85 14.66
C ALA A 243 -9.95 4.59 15.90
N ILE A 244 -10.12 3.99 17.07
CA ILE A 244 -9.56 4.46 18.34
C ILE A 244 -8.68 3.35 18.88
N GLY A 245 -7.49 3.68 19.32
CA GLY A 245 -6.56 2.70 19.85
C GLY A 245 -5.72 3.23 21.00
N GLN A 246 -5.37 2.31 21.88
CA GLN A 246 -4.35 2.49 22.91
C GLN A 246 -3.32 1.39 22.78
N THR A 247 -2.05 1.72 22.92
CA THR A 247 -0.96 0.76 22.89
C THR A 247 0.08 1.14 23.94
N GLU A 248 0.44 0.19 24.77
CA GLU A 248 1.57 0.27 25.70
C GLU A 248 2.65 -0.72 25.19
N PRO A 249 3.58 -0.29 24.32
CA PRO A 249 4.67 -1.15 23.90
C PRO A 249 5.68 -1.34 25.03
N LYS A 250 6.36 -2.49 25.07
CA LYS A 250 7.52 -2.68 25.95
C LYS A 250 8.59 -1.65 25.62
N GLY A 251 9.17 -1.04 26.63
CA GLY A 251 10.36 -0.22 26.48
C GLY A 251 11.53 -1.02 25.93
N LEU A 252 12.37 -0.37 25.14
CA LEU A 252 13.49 -1.00 24.47
C LEU A 252 14.80 -0.50 25.05
N GLU A 253 15.74 -1.41 25.22
CA GLU A 253 17.11 -1.06 25.57
C GLU A 253 17.95 -0.78 24.30
N SER A 254 18.88 0.15 24.43
CA SER A 254 19.92 0.36 23.44
C SER A 254 21.24 0.72 24.09
N ILE A 255 22.35 0.24 23.50
CA ILE A 255 23.70 0.67 23.90
C ILE A 255 24.37 1.26 22.67
N THR A 256 24.91 2.45 22.85
CA THR A 256 25.70 3.16 21.87
C THR A 256 27.11 3.37 22.41
N THR A 257 28.12 2.94 21.68
CA THR A 257 29.51 3.23 21.96
C THR A 257 30.10 4.06 20.85
N SER A 258 30.60 5.25 21.18
CA SER A 258 31.30 6.14 20.25
C SER A 258 32.77 6.27 20.68
N GLN A 259 33.68 6.05 19.74
CA GLN A 259 35.11 6.27 19.93
C GLN A 259 35.54 7.43 19.03
N ILE A 260 36.05 8.50 19.62
CA ILE A 260 36.48 9.70 18.93
C ILE A 260 38.00 9.64 18.83
N ALA A 261 38.53 9.34 17.64
CA ALA A 261 39.95 9.04 17.43
C ALA A 261 40.89 10.18 17.85
N LYS A 262 40.56 11.43 17.53
CA LYS A 262 41.39 12.58 17.85
C LYS A 262 41.48 12.90 19.36
N LEU A 263 40.44 12.57 20.09
CA LEU A 263 40.33 12.89 21.52
C LEU A 263 40.75 11.75 22.43
N GLN A 264 41.09 10.56 21.87
CA GLN A 264 41.25 9.33 22.63
C GLN A 264 40.12 9.09 23.62
N GLN A 265 38.90 9.47 23.18
CA GLN A 265 37.70 9.40 23.98
C GLN A 265 36.82 8.23 23.56
N THR A 266 36.34 7.50 24.57
CA THR A 266 35.31 6.49 24.40
C THR A 266 34.10 6.88 25.24
N GLN A 267 32.92 7.00 24.61
CA GLN A 267 31.68 7.24 25.32
C GLN A 267 30.73 6.05 25.11
N THR A 268 30.19 5.53 26.20
CA THR A 268 29.16 4.49 26.17
C THR A 268 27.88 5.05 26.77
N GLN A 269 26.79 4.97 26.01
CA GLN A 269 25.44 5.38 26.42
C GLN A 269 24.55 4.15 26.47
N LYS A 270 23.99 3.85 27.66
CA LYS A 270 22.99 2.81 27.85
C LYS A 270 21.65 3.46 28.07
N SER A 271 20.75 3.34 27.11
CA SER A 271 19.41 3.94 27.15
C SER A 271 18.35 2.87 27.37
N HIS A 272 17.42 3.17 28.23
CA HIS A 272 16.20 2.40 28.48
C HIS A 272 14.97 3.30 28.32
N THR A 273 14.01 2.89 27.50
CA THR A 273 12.74 3.61 27.34
C THR A 273 11.67 2.89 28.15
N SER A 274 10.90 3.62 28.94
CA SER A 274 9.85 3.10 29.82
C SER A 274 8.56 3.91 29.67
N ASP A 275 7.51 3.48 30.36
CA ASP A 275 6.21 4.16 30.48
C ASP A 275 5.61 4.68 29.16
N ILE A 276 5.85 3.94 28.09
CA ILE A 276 5.33 4.31 26.78
C ILE A 276 3.83 4.05 26.75
N ARG A 277 3.08 5.11 26.51
CA ARG A 277 1.65 5.04 26.20
C ARG A 277 1.39 5.80 24.91
N ARG A 278 0.63 5.21 24.02
CA ARG A 278 0.19 5.82 22.77
C ARG A 278 -1.30 5.65 22.64
N GLN A 279 -2.03 6.74 22.64
CA GLN A 279 -3.47 6.76 22.37
C GLN A 279 -3.71 7.60 21.13
N ASN A 280 -4.46 7.06 20.17
CA ASN A 280 -4.74 7.75 18.93
C ASN A 280 -6.19 7.57 18.49
N ILE A 281 -6.66 8.54 17.75
CA ILE A 281 -7.88 8.48 16.94
C ILE A 281 -7.53 8.72 15.49
N ASP A 282 -8.02 7.84 14.64
CA ASP A 282 -7.97 7.94 13.19
C ASP A 282 -9.40 8.00 12.65
N ALA A 283 -9.71 8.95 11.79
CA ALA A 283 -10.98 9.02 11.11
C ALA A 283 -10.79 9.31 9.62
N SER A 284 -11.60 8.69 8.78
CA SER A 284 -11.72 9.04 7.37
C SER A 284 -13.19 9.05 6.97
N TYR A 285 -13.57 9.99 6.12
CA TYR A 285 -14.93 10.18 5.70
C TYR A 285 -14.99 10.73 4.28
N GLY A 286 -16.08 10.45 3.59
CA GLY A 286 -16.25 11.00 2.25
C GLY A 286 -17.67 10.85 1.74
N LEU A 287 -17.97 11.74 0.80
CA LEU A 287 -19.22 11.83 0.09
C LEU A 287 -18.92 11.91 -1.40
N ASN A 288 -19.50 11.01 -2.17
CA ASN A 288 -19.39 11.04 -3.63
C ASN A 288 -20.80 11.07 -4.25
N TYR A 289 -20.93 11.79 -5.35
CA TYR A 289 -22.16 11.89 -6.11
C TYR A 289 -21.90 11.76 -7.60
N THR A 290 -22.54 10.78 -8.21
CA THR A 290 -22.44 10.51 -9.65
C THR A 290 -23.80 10.73 -10.31
N LYS A 291 -23.84 11.63 -11.30
CA LYS A 291 -25.03 11.85 -12.13
C LYS A 291 -24.65 12.05 -13.59
N GLY A 292 -25.01 11.07 -14.42
CA GLY A 292 -24.75 11.12 -15.86
C GLY A 292 -23.26 11.19 -16.20
N LYS A 293 -22.79 12.36 -16.62
CA LYS A 293 -21.40 12.59 -17.04
C LYS A 293 -20.55 13.24 -15.93
N HIS A 294 -21.13 13.54 -14.81
CA HIS A 294 -20.54 14.30 -13.71
C HIS A 294 -20.38 13.44 -12.47
N GLU A 295 -19.22 13.53 -11.85
CA GLU A 295 -18.93 12.90 -10.56
C GLU A 295 -18.27 13.95 -9.66
N PHE A 296 -18.79 14.10 -8.45
CA PHE A 296 -18.25 14.96 -7.39
C PHE A 296 -17.83 14.09 -6.22
N GLY A 297 -16.73 14.44 -5.58
CA GLY A 297 -16.32 13.81 -4.35
C GLY A 297 -15.70 14.82 -3.39
N ILE A 298 -15.99 14.62 -2.11
CA ILE A 298 -15.32 15.30 -0.99
C ILE A 298 -14.88 14.20 -0.03
N GLU A 299 -13.62 14.22 0.35
CA GLU A 299 -13.05 13.26 1.28
C GLU A 299 -12.19 13.97 2.31
N GLY A 300 -12.20 13.47 3.54
CA GLY A 300 -11.35 13.95 4.60
C GLY A 300 -10.74 12.82 5.41
N SER A 301 -9.59 13.10 6.01
CA SER A 301 -8.97 12.23 7.01
C SER A 301 -8.49 13.07 8.19
N LEU A 302 -8.57 12.49 9.37
CA LEU A 302 -8.13 13.08 10.62
C LEU A 302 -7.31 12.06 11.39
N TYR A 303 -6.17 12.50 11.91
CA TYR A 303 -5.36 11.75 12.86
C TYR A 303 -5.05 12.64 14.05
N SER A 304 -5.20 12.13 15.26
CA SER A 304 -4.74 12.80 16.48
C SER A 304 -4.25 11.77 17.48
N ASN A 305 -3.12 12.04 18.11
CA ASN A 305 -2.80 11.37 19.34
C ASN A 305 -3.51 12.11 20.51
N LEU A 306 -4.23 11.35 21.33
CA LEU A 306 -5.06 11.91 22.41
C LEU A 306 -4.25 12.10 23.68
N ASN A 307 -3.51 11.06 24.08
CA ASN A 307 -2.68 11.04 25.26
C ASN A 307 -1.52 10.08 25.03
N SER A 308 -0.38 10.64 24.67
CA SER A 308 0.83 9.88 24.43
C SER A 308 1.94 10.39 25.32
N LYS A 309 2.72 9.46 25.87
CA LYS A 309 3.89 9.77 26.70
C LYS A 309 4.95 8.70 26.58
N SER A 310 6.18 9.06 26.84
CA SER A 310 7.29 8.13 27.03
C SER A 310 8.30 8.71 28.00
N ALA A 311 8.96 7.85 28.75
CA ALA A 311 10.11 8.19 29.57
C ALA A 311 11.34 7.44 29.05
N ARG A 312 12.48 8.08 29.00
CA ARG A 312 13.76 7.49 28.62
C ARG A 312 14.83 7.87 29.62
N GLN A 313 15.50 6.87 30.15
CA GLN A 313 16.68 7.02 30.99
C GLN A 313 17.90 6.61 30.18
N THR A 314 18.97 7.39 30.29
CA THR A 314 20.24 7.11 29.61
C THR A 314 21.38 7.28 30.62
N ASP A 315 22.08 6.20 30.87
CA ASP A 315 23.34 6.21 31.63
C ASP A 315 24.50 6.44 30.65
N ILE A 316 25.33 7.42 30.92
CA ILE A 316 26.44 7.83 30.06
C ILE A 316 27.73 7.63 30.83
N GLN A 317 28.65 6.85 30.28
CA GLN A 317 30.02 6.71 30.75
C GLN A 317 30.97 7.28 29.72
N THR A 318 31.79 8.22 30.09
CA THR A 318 32.82 8.81 29.23
C THR A 318 34.20 8.51 29.80
N ILE A 319 35.07 7.97 28.95
CA ILE A 319 36.49 7.73 29.28
C ILE A 319 37.29 8.67 28.37
N LEU A 320 38.03 9.60 29.01
CA LEU A 320 38.91 10.55 28.32
C LEU A 320 40.30 10.53 28.96
N ASN A 321 41.31 10.15 28.23
CA ASN A 321 42.68 10.02 28.76
C ASN A 321 42.72 9.20 30.06
N ASP A 322 42.08 8.04 30.08
CA ASP A 322 41.93 7.11 31.21
C ASP A 322 41.12 7.65 32.41
N VAL A 323 40.57 8.88 32.35
CA VAL A 323 39.67 9.44 33.36
C VAL A 323 38.23 9.01 33.03
N VAL A 324 37.57 8.40 33.99
CA VAL A 324 36.17 7.95 33.85
C VAL A 324 35.24 8.99 34.49
N SER A 325 34.30 9.47 33.69
CA SER A 325 33.18 10.29 34.19
C SER A 325 31.85 9.60 33.90
N THR A 326 30.87 9.79 34.73
CA THR A 326 29.51 9.23 34.59
C THR A 326 28.48 10.33 34.70
N SER A 327 27.44 10.27 33.89
CA SER A 327 26.26 11.09 34.01
C SER A 327 25.01 10.28 33.65
N GLN A 328 23.85 10.72 34.11
CA GLN A 328 22.57 10.13 33.81
C GLN A 328 21.64 11.20 33.23
N VAL A 329 20.93 10.84 32.19
CA VAL A 329 19.93 11.69 31.56
C VAL A 329 18.58 11.02 31.66
N GLU A 330 17.59 11.71 32.17
CA GLU A 330 16.18 11.32 32.12
C GLU A 330 15.41 12.30 31.22
N ILE A 331 14.61 11.75 30.30
CA ILE A 331 13.79 12.54 29.37
C ILE A 331 12.35 12.04 29.47
N ASN A 332 11.45 12.92 29.88
CA ASN A 332 10.01 12.68 29.83
C ASN A 332 9.42 13.43 28.65
N GLU A 333 8.78 12.70 27.73
CA GLU A 333 8.29 13.23 26.47
C GLU A 333 6.78 13.10 26.34
N VAL A 334 6.13 14.19 25.95
CA VAL A 334 4.69 14.25 25.65
C VAL A 334 4.48 14.78 24.22
N PRO A 335 4.35 13.89 23.24
CA PRO A 335 4.04 14.30 21.88
C PRO A 335 2.55 14.61 21.73
N LYS A 336 2.21 15.70 21.04
CA LYS A 336 0.86 16.05 20.60
C LYS A 336 0.87 16.20 19.09
N ILE A 337 0.12 15.35 18.41
CA ILE A 337 0.08 15.32 16.94
C ILE A 337 -1.36 15.47 16.50
N PHE A 338 -1.59 16.40 15.59
CA PHE A 338 -2.87 16.59 14.91
C PHE A 338 -2.63 16.76 13.41
N SER A 339 -3.28 15.93 12.62
CA SER A 339 -3.24 16.00 11.17
C SER A 339 -4.66 15.93 10.61
N HIS A 340 -4.98 16.82 9.69
CA HIS A 340 -6.25 16.81 8.99
C HIS A 340 -6.03 17.08 7.50
N SER A 341 -6.72 16.34 6.64
CA SER A 341 -6.77 16.59 5.21
C SER A 341 -8.20 16.67 4.71
N LEU A 342 -8.45 17.53 3.74
CA LEU A 342 -9.72 17.67 3.05
C LEU A 342 -9.47 17.80 1.55
N ALA A 343 -9.95 16.84 0.77
CA ALA A 343 -9.84 16.80 -0.68
C ALA A 343 -11.22 16.96 -1.33
N ALA A 344 -11.27 17.73 -2.40
CA ALA A 344 -12.42 17.85 -3.29
C ALA A 344 -12.02 17.42 -4.70
N ASN A 345 -12.89 16.74 -5.39
CA ASN A 345 -12.65 16.26 -6.74
C ASN A 345 -13.87 16.40 -7.63
N TYR A 346 -13.61 16.55 -8.93
CA TYR A 346 -14.64 16.62 -9.94
C TYR A 346 -14.19 15.93 -11.21
N PHE A 347 -15.01 14.99 -11.69
CA PHE A 347 -14.82 14.37 -13.00
C PHE A 347 -15.93 14.79 -13.95
N PHE A 348 -15.55 15.10 -15.17
CA PHE A 348 -16.45 15.30 -16.29
C PHE A 348 -16.08 14.36 -17.43
N THR A 349 -16.99 13.45 -17.77
CA THR A 349 -16.82 12.42 -18.79
C THR A 349 -17.84 12.62 -19.91
N PRO A 350 -17.64 13.57 -20.84
CA PRO A 350 -18.63 13.95 -21.87
C PRO A 350 -18.97 12.79 -22.82
N ARG A 351 -17.97 11.94 -23.13
CA ARG A 351 -18.13 10.71 -23.91
C ARG A 351 -17.43 9.58 -23.22
N LYS A 352 -18.21 8.63 -22.68
CA LYS A 352 -17.68 7.46 -21.95
C LYS A 352 -16.63 6.73 -22.82
N GLY A 353 -15.43 6.55 -22.22
CA GLY A 353 -14.29 5.89 -22.86
C GLY A 353 -13.50 6.74 -23.86
N LYS A 354 -13.82 8.02 -24.08
CA LYS A 354 -13.08 8.89 -25.01
C LYS A 354 -12.41 10.06 -24.32
N ASN A 355 -13.18 10.83 -23.52
CA ASN A 355 -12.68 12.07 -22.93
C ASN A 355 -12.99 12.06 -21.43
N LYS A 356 -12.02 12.47 -20.63
CA LYS A 356 -12.18 12.63 -19.19
C LYS A 356 -11.41 13.86 -18.72
N LEU A 357 -12.13 14.81 -18.14
CA LEU A 357 -11.56 15.94 -17.40
C LEU A 357 -11.60 15.58 -15.93
N HIS A 358 -10.52 15.83 -15.21
CA HIS A 358 -10.42 15.62 -13.77
C HIS A 358 -9.79 16.84 -13.12
N TRP A 359 -10.51 17.40 -12.15
CA TRP A 359 -10.02 18.42 -11.25
C TRP A 359 -9.96 17.90 -9.84
N LEU A 360 -8.89 18.22 -9.13
CA LEU A 360 -8.63 17.84 -7.75
C LEU A 360 -8.07 19.05 -7.00
N ALA A 361 -8.55 19.27 -5.78
CA ALA A 361 -7.94 20.20 -4.82
C ALA A 361 -7.84 19.49 -3.45
N ASN A 362 -6.75 19.74 -2.72
CA ASN A 362 -6.55 19.19 -1.39
C ASN A 362 -5.92 20.23 -0.47
N PHE A 363 -6.41 20.28 0.76
CA PHE A 363 -5.88 21.07 1.85
C PHE A 363 -5.46 20.14 2.99
N ILE A 364 -4.24 20.31 3.49
CA ILE A 364 -3.66 19.48 4.55
C ILE A 364 -3.12 20.41 5.62
N THR A 365 -3.39 20.10 6.87
CA THR A 365 -2.78 20.76 8.03
C THR A 365 -2.20 19.73 8.97
N ASN A 366 -0.98 19.97 9.44
CA ASN A 366 -0.31 19.17 10.47
C ASN A 366 0.17 20.12 11.57
N ASN A 367 -0.14 19.78 12.80
CA ASN A 367 0.30 20.47 14.00
C ASN A 367 0.95 19.40 14.90
N ASP A 368 2.26 19.49 15.01
CA ASP A 368 3.06 18.60 15.85
C ASP A 368 3.71 19.42 16.96
N GLU A 369 3.52 18.99 18.19
CA GLU A 369 4.14 19.58 19.38
C GLU A 369 4.77 18.47 20.20
N ILE A 370 6.05 18.60 20.50
CA ILE A 370 6.78 17.69 21.38
C ILE A 370 7.31 18.51 22.53
N GLN A 371 6.94 18.11 23.74
CA GLN A 371 7.42 18.68 25.00
C GLN A 371 8.28 17.65 25.68
N GLN A 372 9.47 18.06 26.12
CA GLN A 372 10.44 17.19 26.78
C GLN A 372 10.94 17.88 28.04
N ASP A 373 10.77 17.20 29.17
CA ASP A 373 11.48 17.52 30.41
C ASP A 373 12.77 16.72 30.40
N TYR A 374 13.89 17.40 30.45
CA TYR A 374 15.23 16.85 30.40
C TYR A 374 15.92 17.07 31.74
N PHE A 375 16.30 16.01 32.40
CA PHE A 375 17.01 16.04 33.68
C PHE A 375 18.41 15.45 33.47
N LEU A 376 19.43 16.27 33.69
CA LEU A 376 20.82 15.85 33.65
C LEU A 376 21.35 15.72 35.09
N HIS A 377 21.78 14.52 35.45
CA HIS A 377 22.39 14.23 36.74
C HIS A 377 23.90 13.92 36.53
N MET A 378 24.74 14.73 37.12
CA MET A 378 26.18 14.55 37.24
C MET A 378 26.57 14.43 38.71
N PRO A 379 27.75 13.88 39.05
CA PRO A 379 28.16 13.67 40.47
C PRO A 379 28.10 14.91 41.35
N MET A 380 28.24 16.11 40.79
CA MET A 380 28.25 17.38 41.54
C MET A 380 27.24 18.41 41.02
N LEU A 381 26.44 18.08 40.00
CA LEU A 381 25.50 19.00 39.38
C LEU A 381 24.26 18.25 38.91
N SER A 382 23.10 18.76 39.24
CA SER A 382 21.84 18.34 38.58
C SER A 382 21.25 19.56 37.88
N GLN A 383 20.83 19.38 36.63
CA GLN A 383 20.27 20.46 35.83
C GLN A 383 18.98 19.97 35.18
N GLN A 384 17.94 20.79 35.26
CA GLN A 384 16.68 20.57 34.56
C GLN A 384 16.60 21.52 33.37
N GLU A 385 16.23 20.98 32.25
CA GLU A 385 16.01 21.73 31.00
C GLU A 385 14.61 21.38 30.47
N TYR A 386 13.89 22.36 29.98
CA TYR A 386 12.65 22.16 29.28
C TYR A 386 12.88 22.43 27.77
N ILE A 387 12.63 21.42 26.96
CA ILE A 387 12.83 21.50 25.51
C ILE A 387 11.48 21.29 24.82
N GLY A 388 11.08 22.22 24.00
CA GLY A 388 9.86 22.08 23.22
C GLY A 388 10.10 22.33 21.74
N ASN A 389 9.39 21.58 20.92
CA ASN A 389 9.34 21.76 19.47
C ASN A 389 7.88 21.83 19.04
N LYS A 390 7.51 22.88 18.34
CA LYS A 390 6.18 23.07 17.77
C LYS A 390 6.27 23.31 16.27
N ALA A 391 5.79 22.37 15.49
CA ALA A 391 5.78 22.42 14.06
C ALA A 391 4.36 22.53 13.51
N ASN A 392 4.06 23.66 12.87
CA ASN A 392 2.80 23.90 12.18
C ASN A 392 3.04 23.91 10.68
N SER A 393 2.31 23.08 9.96
CA SER A 393 2.43 22.97 8.50
C SER A 393 1.07 23.03 7.85
N THR A 394 0.97 23.80 6.78
CA THR A 394 -0.20 23.81 5.90
C THR A 394 0.24 23.59 4.47
N MET A 395 -0.50 22.76 3.77
CA MET A 395 -0.28 22.49 2.35
C MET A 395 -1.61 22.61 1.62
N PHE A 396 -1.58 23.31 0.50
CA PHE A 396 -2.66 23.30 -0.47
C PHE A 396 -2.11 22.89 -1.83
N TYR A 397 -2.81 22.03 -2.53
CA TYR A 397 -2.51 21.78 -3.94
C TYR A 397 -3.77 21.62 -4.76
N THR A 398 -3.67 21.94 -6.04
CA THR A 398 -4.72 21.71 -7.03
C THR A 398 -4.12 21.13 -8.30
N GLN A 399 -4.85 20.26 -8.96
CA GLN A 399 -4.44 19.58 -10.19
C GLN A 399 -5.60 19.54 -11.16
N LEU A 400 -5.32 19.85 -12.42
CA LEU A 400 -6.23 19.67 -13.54
C LEU A 400 -5.60 18.72 -14.54
N SER A 401 -6.34 17.71 -14.98
CA SER A 401 -5.88 16.75 -15.99
C SER A 401 -6.98 16.47 -17.01
N TYR A 402 -6.57 16.31 -18.25
CA TYR A 402 -7.44 15.96 -19.36
C TYR A 402 -6.90 14.75 -20.12
N SER A 403 -7.72 13.72 -20.21
CA SER A 403 -7.41 12.50 -20.97
C SER A 403 -8.30 12.43 -22.20
N HIS A 404 -7.68 12.12 -23.34
CA HIS A 404 -8.35 12.03 -24.64
C HIS A 404 -7.88 10.83 -25.43
N LEU A 405 -8.83 9.96 -25.77
CA LEU A 405 -8.61 8.87 -26.71
C LEU A 405 -8.75 9.40 -28.15
N ILE A 406 -7.62 9.74 -28.76
CA ILE A 406 -7.55 10.29 -30.12
C ILE A 406 -8.08 9.27 -31.15
N ILE A 407 -7.47 8.09 -31.14
CA ILE A 407 -7.88 6.91 -31.91
C ILE A 407 -7.82 5.69 -30.98
N LYS A 408 -8.50 4.59 -31.29
CA LYS A 408 -8.55 3.40 -30.41
C LYS A 408 -7.21 2.95 -29.81
N PRO A 409 -6.05 2.98 -30.55
CA PRO A 409 -4.79 2.59 -29.95
C PRO A 409 -4.09 3.72 -29.17
N LEU A 410 -4.46 5.02 -29.33
CA LEU A 410 -3.71 6.16 -28.79
C LEU A 410 -4.55 6.98 -27.80
N ASN A 411 -4.14 6.99 -26.55
CA ASN A 411 -4.67 7.85 -25.49
C ASN A 411 -3.61 8.86 -25.05
N ILE A 412 -4.00 10.13 -24.95
CA ILE A 412 -3.15 11.22 -24.45
C ILE A 412 -3.74 11.73 -23.14
N ASN A 413 -2.88 11.94 -22.15
CA ASN A 413 -3.22 12.56 -20.87
C ASN A 413 -2.28 13.74 -20.64
N VAL A 414 -2.84 14.94 -20.47
CA VAL A 414 -2.10 16.17 -20.16
C VAL A 414 -2.65 16.81 -18.91
N GLY A 415 -1.81 17.49 -18.17
CA GLY A 415 -2.27 18.19 -16.97
C GLY A 415 -1.25 19.15 -16.37
N ALA A 416 -1.74 19.91 -15.40
CA ALA A 416 -0.95 20.83 -14.60
C ALA A 416 -1.32 20.69 -13.12
N LYS A 417 -0.34 20.94 -12.24
CA LYS A 417 -0.50 20.91 -10.80
C LYS A 417 0.23 22.11 -10.19
N TYR A 418 -0.41 22.72 -9.20
CA TYR A 418 0.20 23.71 -8.32
C TYR A 418 0.10 23.23 -6.88
N ALA A 419 1.20 23.31 -6.14
CA ALA A 419 1.24 23.01 -4.71
C ALA A 419 1.97 24.14 -3.97
N THR A 420 1.46 24.52 -2.81
CA THR A 420 2.12 25.47 -1.89
C THR A 420 2.14 24.86 -0.49
N THR A 421 3.29 24.94 0.16
CA THR A 421 3.51 24.49 1.53
C THR A 421 4.03 25.64 2.36
N HIS A 422 3.41 25.85 3.51
CA HIS A 422 3.89 26.78 4.53
C HIS A 422 4.20 25.95 5.77
N ARG A 423 5.39 26.15 6.34
CA ARG A 423 5.81 25.51 7.59
C ARG A 423 6.43 26.54 8.52
N LYS A 424 5.97 26.54 9.76
CA LYS A 424 6.62 27.21 10.88
C LYS A 424 7.04 26.16 11.90
N ASN A 425 8.30 26.17 12.27
CA ASN A 425 8.85 25.35 13.32
C ASN A 425 9.39 26.29 14.41
N THR A 426 8.92 26.12 15.63
CA THR A 426 9.36 26.90 16.79
C THR A 426 10.00 25.94 17.77
N ASN A 427 11.25 26.22 18.16
CA ASN A 427 11.97 25.49 19.19
C ASN A 427 12.09 26.43 20.39
N PHE A 428 11.78 25.95 21.56
CA PHE A 428 12.02 26.66 22.79
C PHE A 428 12.87 25.80 23.70
N PHE A 429 13.77 26.49 24.35
CA PHE A 429 14.73 25.91 25.27
C PHE A 429 14.77 26.79 26.49
N GLU A 430 14.50 26.20 27.64
CA GLU A 430 14.51 26.86 28.96
C GLU A 430 15.37 26.04 29.91
N ILE A 431 16.35 26.68 30.52
CA ILE A 431 17.16 26.11 31.59
C ILE A 431 16.60 26.67 32.90
N GLU A 432 16.51 25.85 33.92
CA GLU A 432 16.06 26.26 35.24
C GLU A 432 16.78 27.57 35.67
N ASN A 433 15.98 28.61 36.01
CA ASN A 433 16.44 29.95 36.40
C ASN A 433 17.18 30.77 35.32
N GLN A 434 17.05 30.47 34.02
CA GLN A 434 17.57 31.26 32.90
C GLN A 434 16.44 31.73 32.01
N GLU A 435 16.72 32.77 31.19
CA GLU A 435 15.74 33.24 30.21
C GLU A 435 15.43 32.19 29.15
N GLN A 436 14.16 32.09 28.78
CA GLN A 436 13.68 31.23 27.70
C GLN A 436 14.22 31.72 26.36
N ASN A 437 14.90 30.83 25.65
CA ASN A 437 15.33 31.07 24.27
C ASN A 437 14.33 30.45 23.29
N GLU A 438 13.85 31.24 22.34
CA GLU A 438 12.96 30.80 21.28
C GLU A 438 13.59 31.02 19.92
N ASP A 439 13.79 29.94 19.19
CA ASP A 439 14.20 29.97 17.78
C ASP A 439 13.06 29.52 16.90
N PHE A 440 12.81 30.22 15.80
CA PHE A 440 11.81 29.79 14.85
C PHE A 440 12.33 29.77 13.42
N TYR A 441 11.81 28.83 12.63
CA TYR A 441 12.11 28.66 11.22
C TYR A 441 10.82 28.66 10.44
N LYS A 442 10.76 29.50 9.41
CA LYS A 442 9.59 29.60 8.54
C LYS A 442 9.97 29.37 7.10
N TYR A 443 9.33 28.38 6.48
CA TYR A 443 9.54 28.03 5.09
C TYR A 443 8.26 28.18 4.29
N ARG A 444 8.44 28.60 3.03
CA ARG A 444 7.41 28.51 2.00
C ARG A 444 7.99 27.82 0.78
N GLU A 445 7.33 26.78 0.33
CA GLU A 445 7.68 26.08 -0.90
C GLU A 445 6.51 26.14 -1.87
N ASN A 446 6.77 26.54 -3.12
CA ASN A 446 5.80 26.51 -4.20
C ASN A 446 6.33 25.60 -5.29
N ILE A 447 5.51 24.66 -5.76
CA ILE A 447 5.83 23.73 -6.83
C ILE A 447 4.75 23.86 -7.90
N THR A 448 5.17 24.28 -9.09
CA THR A 448 4.30 24.31 -10.28
C THR A 448 4.78 23.23 -11.23
N SER A 449 3.89 22.41 -11.74
CA SER A 449 4.25 21.36 -12.68
C SER A 449 3.26 21.24 -13.82
N ALA A 450 3.79 20.86 -14.99
CA ALA A 450 3.02 20.45 -16.15
C ALA A 450 3.51 19.08 -16.63
N TYR A 451 2.61 18.28 -17.18
CA TYR A 451 2.95 16.95 -17.66
C TYR A 451 2.11 16.52 -18.87
N GLY A 452 2.67 15.60 -19.63
CA GLY A 452 1.99 14.92 -20.72
C GLY A 452 2.41 13.46 -20.79
N ASN A 453 1.45 12.58 -21.01
CA ASN A 453 1.64 11.15 -21.28
C ASN A 453 0.96 10.77 -22.58
N ALA A 454 1.62 9.96 -23.40
CA ALA A 454 1.02 9.28 -24.53
C ALA A 454 1.04 7.77 -24.26
N GLN A 455 -0.10 7.10 -24.42
CA GLN A 455 -0.27 5.67 -24.25
C GLN A 455 -0.73 5.07 -25.57
N LEU A 456 -0.01 4.07 -26.06
CA LEU A 456 -0.25 3.42 -27.33
C LEU A 456 -0.40 1.92 -27.14
N SER A 457 -1.54 1.35 -27.56
CA SER A 457 -1.86 -0.08 -27.48
C SER A 457 -1.92 -0.68 -28.89
N LEU A 458 -0.89 -1.44 -29.28
CA LEU A 458 -0.76 -2.06 -30.61
C LEU A 458 -0.73 -3.58 -30.49
N GLY A 459 -1.88 -4.21 -30.52
CA GLY A 459 -2.01 -5.66 -30.41
C GLY A 459 -1.39 -6.21 -29.13
N LYS A 460 -0.20 -6.81 -29.23
CA LYS A 460 0.55 -7.36 -28.09
C LYS A 460 1.45 -6.34 -27.37
N TRP A 461 1.61 -5.15 -27.93
CA TRP A 461 2.47 -4.10 -27.39
C TRP A 461 1.65 -3.04 -26.69
N PHE A 462 2.14 -2.62 -25.53
CA PHE A 462 1.66 -1.46 -24.80
C PHE A 462 2.84 -0.54 -24.53
N LEU A 463 2.76 0.71 -24.98
CA LEU A 463 3.79 1.71 -24.85
C LEU A 463 3.22 2.92 -24.10
N THR A 464 3.99 3.45 -23.16
CA THR A 464 3.70 4.75 -22.53
C THR A 464 4.98 5.58 -22.59
N ALA A 465 4.86 6.82 -23.01
CA ALA A 465 5.92 7.81 -22.90
C ALA A 465 5.35 9.08 -22.28
N GLY A 466 6.09 9.66 -21.36
CA GLY A 466 5.63 10.84 -20.64
C GLY A 466 6.77 11.75 -20.20
N LEU A 467 6.45 13.00 -20.04
CA LEU A 467 7.34 14.03 -19.53
C LEU A 467 6.60 14.89 -18.53
N ARG A 468 7.23 15.13 -17.38
CA ARG A 468 6.79 16.07 -16.36
C ARG A 468 7.88 17.10 -16.14
N VAL A 469 7.50 18.36 -16.02
CA VAL A 469 8.39 19.47 -15.68
C VAL A 469 7.90 20.06 -14.37
N GLU A 470 8.80 20.27 -13.42
CA GLU A 470 8.50 20.91 -12.14
C GLU A 470 9.39 22.14 -11.94
N CYS A 471 8.76 23.26 -11.61
CA CYS A 471 9.42 24.47 -11.14
C CYS A 471 9.21 24.58 -9.62
N THR A 472 10.28 24.47 -8.86
CA THR A 472 10.28 24.58 -7.40
C THR A 472 10.87 25.92 -6.97
N ASN A 473 10.21 26.60 -6.04
CA ASN A 473 10.68 27.82 -5.39
C ASN A 473 10.54 27.62 -3.87
N LEU A 474 11.64 27.41 -3.18
CA LEU A 474 11.75 27.29 -1.74
C LEU A 474 12.36 28.59 -1.18
N LYS A 475 11.69 29.21 -0.22
CA LYS A 475 12.15 30.38 0.49
C LYS A 475 12.10 30.14 2.00
N SER A 476 13.21 30.41 2.68
CA SER A 476 13.27 30.55 4.13
C SER A 476 13.05 32.06 4.48
N TYR A 477 12.37 32.33 5.59
CA TYR A 477 12.11 33.69 6.04
C TYR A 477 13.07 34.14 7.14
N ASN A 478 13.80 33.23 7.75
CA ASN A 478 14.74 33.48 8.84
C ASN A 478 16.20 33.34 8.42
N THR A 479 16.41 32.91 7.18
CA THR A 479 17.73 32.83 6.57
C THR A 479 17.62 33.39 5.15
N ASP A 480 18.69 33.89 4.59
CA ASP A 480 18.74 34.42 3.21
C ASP A 480 18.71 33.30 2.15
N ILE A 481 18.19 32.11 2.53
CA ILE A 481 18.20 30.98 1.64
C ILE A 481 16.96 31.00 0.75
N GLN A 482 17.23 31.11 -0.53
CA GLN A 482 16.25 30.91 -1.59
C GLN A 482 16.79 29.90 -2.61
N GLN A 483 16.03 28.84 -2.85
CA GLN A 483 16.33 27.87 -3.89
C GLN A 483 15.25 27.93 -4.97
N ARG A 484 15.66 28.14 -6.22
CA ARG A 484 14.77 28.09 -7.39
C ARG A 484 15.39 27.19 -8.45
N TYR A 485 14.65 26.17 -8.88
CA TYR A 485 15.12 25.24 -9.90
C TYR A 485 13.97 24.67 -10.73
N VAL A 486 14.31 24.24 -11.95
CA VAL A 486 13.40 23.58 -12.88
C VAL A 486 13.97 22.20 -13.19
N ASP A 487 13.15 21.18 -13.00
CA ASP A 487 13.54 19.79 -13.19
C ASP A 487 12.63 19.06 -14.18
N TRP A 488 13.24 18.15 -14.93
CA TRP A 488 12.59 17.34 -15.95
C TRP A 488 12.56 15.87 -15.53
N PHE A 489 11.38 15.27 -15.62
CA PHE A 489 11.10 13.91 -15.17
C PHE A 489 10.51 13.08 -16.32
N PRO A 490 11.35 12.60 -17.25
CA PRO A 490 10.91 11.67 -18.28
C PRO A 490 10.51 10.32 -17.68
N SER A 491 9.59 9.65 -18.36
CA SER A 491 9.16 8.29 -18.04
C SER A 491 8.78 7.55 -19.31
N ALA A 492 9.10 6.26 -19.37
CA ALA A 492 8.72 5.39 -20.47
C ALA A 492 8.42 3.99 -19.96
N VAL A 493 7.43 3.34 -20.53
CA VAL A 493 7.09 1.95 -20.29
C VAL A 493 6.85 1.27 -21.63
N VAL A 494 7.49 0.14 -21.84
CA VAL A 494 7.26 -0.76 -22.98
C VAL A 494 6.88 -2.11 -22.42
N SER A 495 5.70 -2.60 -22.74
CA SER A 495 5.24 -3.93 -22.32
C SER A 495 4.89 -4.75 -23.56
N TYR A 496 5.37 -5.98 -23.61
CA TYR A 496 5.06 -6.96 -24.65
C TYR A 496 4.37 -8.17 -24.03
N LYS A 497 3.12 -8.39 -24.41
CA LYS A 497 2.31 -9.52 -24.00
C LYS A 497 2.39 -10.63 -25.06
N ALA A 498 3.32 -11.56 -24.90
CA ALA A 498 3.49 -12.68 -25.85
C ALA A 498 2.21 -13.52 -25.92
N ASN A 499 1.65 -13.86 -24.76
CA ASN A 499 0.36 -14.52 -24.57
C ASN A 499 -0.19 -14.20 -23.18
N ASP A 500 -1.32 -14.82 -22.81
CA ASP A 500 -1.92 -14.57 -21.51
C ASP A 500 -1.10 -15.01 -20.28
N LYS A 501 -0.03 -15.79 -20.46
CA LYS A 501 0.84 -16.28 -19.38
C LYS A 501 2.17 -15.57 -19.34
N ILE A 502 2.62 -14.99 -20.45
CA ILE A 502 3.96 -14.45 -20.60
C ILE A 502 3.87 -13.00 -21.04
N SER A 503 4.46 -12.12 -20.23
CA SER A 503 4.69 -10.73 -20.59
C SER A 503 6.06 -10.25 -20.12
N ILE A 504 6.63 -9.32 -20.87
CA ILE A 504 7.91 -8.67 -20.60
C ILE A 504 7.66 -7.18 -20.55
N ARG A 505 8.22 -6.52 -19.56
CA ARG A 505 8.04 -5.08 -19.34
C ARG A 505 9.37 -4.42 -19.06
N LEU A 506 9.66 -3.38 -19.81
CA LEU A 506 10.78 -2.47 -19.58
C LEU A 506 10.22 -1.11 -19.16
N ASN A 507 10.74 -0.52 -18.10
CA ASN A 507 10.38 0.83 -17.68
C ASN A 507 11.62 1.67 -17.39
N TYR A 508 11.52 2.94 -17.67
CA TYR A 508 12.47 3.99 -17.28
C TYR A 508 11.72 5.11 -16.61
N SER A 509 12.27 5.67 -15.53
CA SER A 509 11.77 6.90 -14.92
C SER A 509 12.85 7.62 -14.15
N ARG A 510 12.82 8.95 -14.16
CA ARG A 510 13.58 9.79 -13.23
C ARG A 510 12.67 10.19 -12.09
N SER A 511 13.11 9.97 -10.85
CA SER A 511 12.43 10.35 -9.62
C SER A 511 13.21 11.43 -8.86
N LEU A 512 12.55 12.05 -7.89
CA LEU A 512 13.08 13.11 -7.06
C LEU A 512 12.81 12.81 -5.58
N PHE A 513 13.83 12.96 -4.74
CA PHE A 513 13.66 13.01 -3.29
C PHE A 513 14.07 14.39 -2.78
N ARG A 514 13.09 15.14 -2.25
CA ARG A 514 13.33 16.43 -1.60
C ARG A 514 13.73 16.20 -0.15
N PRO A 515 14.77 16.91 0.35
CA PRO A 515 15.13 16.78 1.75
C PRO A 515 13.94 17.20 2.63
N PRO A 516 13.63 16.45 3.72
CA PRO A 516 12.68 16.91 4.73
C PRO A 516 13.09 18.27 5.30
N PHE A 517 12.12 19.10 5.66
CA PHE A 517 12.41 20.43 6.25
C PHE A 517 13.25 20.35 7.51
N ALA A 518 13.14 19.27 8.29
CA ALA A 518 13.99 19.04 9.45
C ALA A 518 15.48 18.99 9.11
N LEU A 519 15.87 18.52 7.93
CA LEU A 519 17.26 18.49 7.48
C LEU A 519 17.74 19.85 6.93
N LEU A 520 16.82 20.75 6.61
CA LEU A 520 17.11 22.10 6.10
C LEU A 520 17.23 23.14 7.21
N ASN A 521 16.87 22.82 8.45
CA ASN A 521 16.98 23.71 9.58
C ASN A 521 18.46 23.99 9.90
N ASN A 522 18.79 25.24 10.27
CA ASN A 522 20.15 25.63 10.63
C ASN A 522 20.40 25.53 12.14
N TYR A 523 19.54 24.84 12.89
CA TYR A 523 19.71 24.74 14.32
C TYR A 523 20.44 23.46 14.73
N THR A 524 21.08 23.54 15.88
CA THR A 524 21.92 22.48 16.44
C THR A 524 21.16 21.75 17.54
N ILE A 525 21.01 20.44 17.42
CA ILE A 525 20.47 19.57 18.46
C ILE A 525 21.64 18.92 19.20
N LYS A 526 21.70 19.12 20.50
CA LYS A 526 22.64 18.40 21.36
C LYS A 526 22.19 16.94 21.47
N THR A 527 22.97 16.03 20.91
CA THR A 527 22.72 14.59 21.00
C THR A 527 23.42 13.97 22.20
N SER A 528 24.59 14.50 22.53
CA SER A 528 25.35 14.28 23.75
C SER A 528 26.23 15.49 24.05
N GLU A 529 26.98 15.52 25.14
CA GLU A 529 27.82 16.67 25.50
C GLU A 529 28.78 17.11 24.41
N GLN A 530 29.24 16.19 23.58
CA GLN A 530 30.22 16.47 22.52
C GLN A 530 29.73 16.08 21.11
N VAL A 531 28.46 15.70 20.97
CA VAL A 531 27.89 15.31 19.68
C VAL A 531 26.65 16.13 19.39
N PHE A 532 26.70 16.88 18.31
CA PHE A 532 25.61 17.72 17.85
C PHE A 532 25.10 17.28 16.49
N SER A 533 23.79 17.32 16.30
CA SER A 533 23.14 17.15 15.01
C SER A 533 22.79 18.53 14.45
N VAL A 534 23.24 18.82 13.23
CA VAL A 534 23.02 20.13 12.56
C VAL A 534 22.36 19.89 11.23
N GLY A 535 21.28 20.59 10.94
CA GLY A 535 20.69 20.57 9.60
C GLY A 535 21.56 21.33 8.60
N ASN A 536 21.29 21.11 7.31
CA ASN A 536 22.02 21.74 6.22
C ASN A 536 21.04 22.41 5.25
N PRO A 537 20.88 23.74 5.35
CA PRO A 537 19.98 24.50 4.47
C PRO A 537 20.38 24.49 2.99
N LEU A 538 21.62 24.09 2.67
CA LEU A 538 22.15 24.04 1.31
C LEU A 538 21.85 22.72 0.59
N LEU A 539 21.18 21.77 1.27
CA LEU A 539 20.79 20.51 0.66
C LEU A 539 19.91 20.74 -0.57
N LYS A 540 20.26 20.05 -1.64
CA LYS A 540 19.51 20.01 -2.89
C LYS A 540 18.71 18.70 -2.99
N ALA A 541 17.62 18.74 -3.73
CA ALA A 541 16.85 17.57 -4.03
C ALA A 541 17.68 16.49 -4.76
N GLN A 542 17.60 15.26 -4.28
CA GLN A 542 18.27 14.11 -4.86
C GLN A 542 17.46 13.60 -6.06
N LYS A 543 18.12 13.34 -7.19
CA LYS A 543 17.50 12.77 -8.39
C LYS A 543 18.00 11.36 -8.62
N THR A 544 17.10 10.46 -9.02
CA THR A 544 17.43 9.05 -9.27
C THR A 544 16.86 8.63 -10.62
N ASP A 545 17.72 8.12 -11.49
CA ASP A 545 17.33 7.44 -12.72
C ASP A 545 17.09 5.96 -12.44
N ASN A 546 15.91 5.45 -12.79
CA ASN A 546 15.51 4.06 -12.56
C ASN A 546 15.23 3.36 -13.89
N ILE A 547 15.81 2.17 -14.09
CA ILE A 547 15.48 1.25 -15.17
C ILE A 547 15.02 -0.06 -14.53
N GLY A 548 13.86 -0.55 -14.93
CA GLY A 548 13.31 -1.81 -14.46
C GLY A 548 12.95 -2.72 -15.62
N LEU A 549 13.28 -4.00 -15.50
CA LEU A 549 12.92 -5.06 -16.45
C LEU A 549 12.19 -6.16 -15.69
N SER A 550 10.95 -6.47 -16.08
CA SER A 550 10.13 -7.49 -15.45
C SER A 550 9.73 -8.57 -16.44
N PHE A 551 9.89 -9.81 -16.03
CA PHE A 551 9.42 -10.99 -16.73
C PHE A 551 8.28 -11.61 -15.92
N ILE A 552 7.08 -11.65 -16.49
CA ILE A 552 5.91 -12.25 -15.86
C ILE A 552 5.60 -13.53 -16.62
N PHE A 553 5.59 -14.67 -15.92
CA PHE A 553 5.24 -15.96 -16.51
C PHE A 553 4.36 -16.77 -15.56
N GLY A 554 3.08 -16.79 -15.86
CA GLY A 554 2.06 -17.47 -15.04
C GLY A 554 1.94 -16.87 -13.65
N ARG A 555 2.50 -17.54 -12.62
CA ARG A 555 2.48 -17.10 -11.21
C ARG A 555 3.84 -16.61 -10.72
N HIS A 556 4.77 -16.45 -11.63
CA HIS A 556 6.15 -16.12 -11.37
C HIS A 556 6.47 -14.74 -11.94
N ILE A 557 7.17 -13.92 -11.19
CA ILE A 557 7.62 -12.61 -11.62
C ILE A 557 9.09 -12.46 -11.26
N LEU A 558 9.92 -12.24 -12.26
CA LEU A 558 11.33 -11.88 -12.09
C LEU A 558 11.49 -10.40 -12.41
N ASN A 559 12.06 -9.62 -11.48
CA ASN A 559 12.39 -8.22 -11.68
C ASN A 559 13.89 -8.01 -11.61
N LEU A 560 14.38 -7.18 -12.49
CA LEU A 560 15.71 -6.61 -12.51
C LEU A 560 15.57 -5.10 -12.42
N ARG A 561 16.25 -4.46 -11.49
CA ARG A 561 16.23 -3.00 -11.33
C ARG A 561 17.65 -2.47 -11.27
N TRP A 562 17.88 -1.40 -11.99
CA TRP A 562 19.07 -0.56 -11.89
C TRP A 562 18.63 0.86 -11.53
N ALA A 563 19.28 1.46 -10.51
CA ALA A 563 19.03 2.83 -10.11
C ALA A 563 20.36 3.58 -9.95
N TYR A 564 20.40 4.80 -10.46
CA TYR A 564 21.57 5.67 -10.41
C TYR A 564 21.22 7.03 -9.82
N THR A 565 21.91 7.43 -8.76
CA THR A 565 21.76 8.69 -8.07
C THR A 565 23.11 9.44 -8.08
N PRO A 566 23.24 10.53 -8.87
CA PRO A 566 24.52 11.24 -9.02
C PRO A 566 24.95 12.00 -7.77
N SER A 567 24.01 12.42 -6.91
CA SER A 567 24.29 13.21 -5.71
C SER A 567 23.32 12.82 -4.59
N PRO A 568 23.46 11.63 -3.99
CA PRO A 568 22.60 11.20 -2.90
C PRO A 568 22.76 12.10 -1.68
N ILE A 569 21.69 12.24 -0.91
CA ILE A 569 21.75 12.86 0.42
C ILE A 569 22.30 11.80 1.35
N THR A 570 23.46 12.05 1.95
CA THR A 570 24.16 11.12 2.83
C THR A 570 24.50 11.80 4.16
N ASN A 571 24.60 11.01 5.22
CA ASN A 571 25.10 11.48 6.50
C ASN A 571 26.59 11.85 6.37
N TYR A 572 26.98 12.93 7.03
CA TYR A 572 28.34 13.39 7.09
C TYR A 572 28.68 13.78 8.53
N ILE A 573 29.81 13.27 9.02
CA ILE A 573 30.31 13.55 10.36
C ILE A 573 31.63 14.30 10.23
N TYR A 574 31.76 15.42 10.91
CA TYR A 574 33.00 16.20 10.97
C TYR A 574 33.26 16.68 12.39
N SER A 575 34.48 17.05 12.71
CA SER A 575 34.84 17.62 14.00
C SER A 575 35.31 19.06 13.87
N ILE A 576 34.88 19.90 14.78
CA ILE A 576 35.42 21.25 15.01
C ILE A 576 35.94 21.23 16.44
N GLN A 577 37.25 21.47 16.64
CA GLN A 577 37.92 21.31 17.93
C GLN A 577 37.59 19.91 18.51
N ASP A 578 37.02 19.85 19.71
CA ASP A 578 36.71 18.61 20.43
C ASP A 578 35.23 18.20 20.31
N THR A 579 34.50 18.81 19.37
CA THR A 579 33.07 18.59 19.17
C THR A 579 32.80 17.92 17.82
N LEU A 580 31.98 16.89 17.84
CA LEU A 580 31.49 16.19 16.65
C LEU A 580 30.18 16.78 16.16
N TYR A 581 30.10 17.02 14.87
CA TYR A 581 28.89 17.48 14.19
C TYR A 581 28.42 16.43 13.20
N MET A 582 27.18 16.03 13.33
CA MET A 582 26.49 15.16 12.38
C MET A 582 25.56 15.98 11.52
N THR A 583 25.70 15.90 10.22
CA THR A 583 24.87 16.64 9.24
C THR A 583 24.56 15.75 8.04
N ASN A 584 23.83 16.31 7.07
CA ASN A 584 23.59 15.67 5.79
C ASN A 584 24.19 16.53 4.68
N ILE A 585 24.74 15.89 3.66
CA ILE A 585 25.30 16.56 2.47
C ILE A 585 24.82 15.87 1.20
N ASN A 586 24.81 16.60 0.10
CA ASN A 586 24.72 15.99 -1.23
C ASN A 586 26.14 15.57 -1.63
N GLY A 587 26.39 14.27 -1.69
CA GLY A 587 27.75 13.81 -1.96
C GLY A 587 27.86 12.42 -2.57
N GLY A 588 28.90 12.25 -3.36
CA GLY A 588 29.18 10.96 -3.97
C GLY A 588 28.28 10.61 -5.15
N LYS A 589 28.24 9.33 -5.44
CA LYS A 589 27.35 8.69 -6.44
C LYS A 589 26.86 7.41 -5.83
N GLN A 590 25.60 7.05 -6.11
CA GLN A 590 25.07 5.76 -5.70
C GLN A 590 24.55 5.01 -6.91
N THR A 591 24.91 3.73 -6.99
CA THR A 591 24.35 2.80 -7.97
C THR A 591 23.75 1.62 -7.22
N THR A 592 22.53 1.27 -7.54
CA THR A 592 21.83 0.13 -6.95
C THR A 592 21.43 -0.84 -8.04
N PHE A 593 21.74 -2.12 -7.85
CA PHE A 593 21.20 -3.23 -8.63
C PHE A 593 20.33 -4.08 -7.72
N ASP A 594 19.15 -4.41 -8.16
CA ASP A 594 18.23 -5.31 -7.46
C ASP A 594 17.74 -6.38 -8.41
N VAL A 595 17.76 -7.62 -7.94
CA VAL A 595 17.19 -8.78 -8.62
C VAL A 595 16.21 -9.41 -7.67
N SER A 596 14.93 -9.47 -8.02
CA SER A 596 13.92 -10.06 -7.17
C SER A 596 13.03 -11.03 -7.92
N TYR A 597 12.65 -12.10 -7.23
CA TYR A 597 11.74 -13.12 -7.72
C TYR A 597 10.54 -13.22 -6.78
N SER A 598 9.35 -13.11 -7.34
CA SER A 598 8.08 -13.24 -6.62
C SER A 598 7.27 -14.42 -7.18
N PHE A 599 6.66 -15.17 -6.27
CA PHE A 599 5.71 -16.22 -6.58
C PHE A 599 4.45 -16.03 -5.75
N GLY A 600 3.27 -16.19 -6.37
CA GLY A 600 1.99 -16.11 -5.68
C GLY A 600 1.01 -17.16 -6.20
N GLY A 601 0.71 -18.19 -5.38
CA GLY A 601 -0.22 -19.20 -5.83
C GLY A 601 -0.36 -20.41 -4.91
N LYS A 602 -1.33 -21.28 -5.23
CA LYS A 602 -1.53 -22.55 -4.54
C LYS A 602 -0.44 -23.54 -4.96
N LEU A 603 0.31 -24.05 -4.01
CA LEU A 603 1.20 -25.21 -4.17
C LEU A 603 0.38 -26.52 -4.08
N PHE A 604 -0.52 -26.59 -3.08
CA PHE A 604 -1.49 -27.65 -2.89
C PHE A 604 -2.88 -27.03 -2.68
N PRO A 605 -3.98 -27.79 -2.76
CA PRO A 605 -5.34 -27.26 -2.54
C PRO A 605 -5.51 -26.52 -1.21
N PHE A 606 -4.83 -26.99 -0.16
CA PHE A 606 -4.86 -26.43 1.19
C PHE A 606 -3.73 -25.45 1.49
N TRP A 607 -2.69 -25.35 0.63
CA TRP A 607 -1.52 -24.54 0.88
C TRP A 607 -1.29 -23.51 -0.22
N HIS A 608 -1.39 -22.22 0.15
CA HIS A 608 -1.04 -21.09 -0.70
C HIS A 608 0.27 -20.47 -0.22
N LEU A 609 1.22 -20.30 -1.15
CA LEU A 609 2.48 -19.59 -0.90
C LEU A 609 2.48 -18.23 -1.64
N SER A 610 2.86 -17.17 -0.92
CA SER A 610 3.30 -15.89 -1.50
C SER A 610 4.73 -15.66 -1.05
N SER A 611 5.64 -15.46 -1.99
CA SER A 611 7.06 -15.28 -1.70
C SER A 611 7.62 -14.10 -2.49
N ASN A 612 8.56 -13.40 -1.86
CA ASN A 612 9.42 -12.41 -2.50
C ASN A 612 10.84 -12.63 -1.98
N VAL A 613 11.75 -12.97 -2.88
CA VAL A 613 13.16 -13.24 -2.57
C VAL A 613 14.02 -12.40 -3.50
N GLY A 614 15.05 -11.78 -2.99
CA GLY A 614 15.89 -10.94 -3.83
C GLY A 614 17.30 -10.73 -3.31
N LEU A 615 18.11 -10.18 -4.19
CA LEU A 615 19.47 -9.74 -3.95
C LEU A 615 19.59 -8.28 -4.38
N GLN A 616 20.14 -7.45 -3.51
CA GLN A 616 20.38 -6.04 -3.78
C GLN A 616 21.87 -5.74 -3.60
N HIS A 617 22.46 -5.06 -4.55
CA HIS A 617 23.82 -4.55 -4.49
C HIS A 617 23.79 -3.01 -4.53
N ILE A 618 24.31 -2.37 -3.49
CA ILE A 618 24.45 -0.92 -3.40
C ILE A 618 25.94 -0.57 -3.47
N TYR A 619 26.31 0.27 -4.41
CA TYR A 619 27.64 0.78 -4.58
C TYR A 619 27.69 2.28 -4.28
N LEU A 620 28.45 2.65 -3.23
CA LEU A 620 28.68 4.01 -2.72
C LEU A 620 30.20 4.27 -2.66
N PRO A 621 30.84 4.79 -3.72
CA PRO A 621 32.31 4.88 -3.80
C PRO A 621 32.96 5.86 -2.81
N LYS A 622 32.18 6.81 -2.25
CA LYS A 622 32.68 7.78 -1.24
C LYS A 622 32.25 7.44 0.19
N SER A 623 31.60 6.30 0.40
CA SER A 623 31.25 5.83 1.73
C SER A 623 32.52 5.39 2.49
N SER A 624 32.53 5.59 3.80
CA SER A 624 33.54 5.05 4.71
C SER A 624 33.62 3.52 4.63
N TYR A 625 32.52 2.89 4.28
CA TYR A 625 32.46 1.47 3.92
C TYR A 625 32.63 1.31 2.40
N LYS A 626 33.88 1.29 1.94
CA LYS A 626 34.22 1.00 0.53
C LYS A 626 33.78 -0.39 0.06
N GLN A 627 33.08 -1.14 0.88
CA GLN A 627 32.69 -2.51 0.62
C GLN A 627 31.42 -2.58 -0.24
N LYS A 628 31.53 -3.33 -1.32
CA LYS A 628 30.42 -3.79 -2.13
C LYS A 628 29.59 -4.79 -1.29
N ILE A 629 28.54 -4.34 -0.64
CA ILE A 629 27.67 -5.26 0.10
C ILE A 629 26.56 -5.74 -0.82
N ILE A 630 26.41 -7.04 -0.91
CA ILE A 630 25.23 -7.69 -1.51
C ILE A 630 24.31 -8.07 -0.38
N GLN A 631 23.14 -7.45 -0.35
CA GLN A 631 22.08 -7.78 0.58
C GLN A 631 21.17 -8.84 -0.01
N GLY A 632 20.99 -9.96 0.70
CA GLY A 632 19.92 -10.92 0.42
C GLY A 632 18.68 -10.61 1.28
N TYR A 633 17.49 -10.72 0.71
CA TYR A 633 16.26 -10.62 1.46
C TYR A 633 15.23 -11.67 1.02
N ALA A 634 14.39 -12.10 1.94
CA ALA A 634 13.32 -13.05 1.69
C ALA A 634 12.11 -12.72 2.54
N SER A 635 10.93 -12.80 1.94
CA SER A 635 9.65 -12.73 2.62
C SER A 635 8.77 -13.87 2.13
N LEU A 636 8.30 -14.69 3.06
CA LEU A 636 7.50 -15.87 2.79
C LEU A 636 6.21 -15.80 3.59
N ARG A 637 5.08 -15.89 2.91
CA ARG A 637 3.76 -15.99 3.53
C ARG A 637 3.13 -17.32 3.13
N ASN A 638 2.97 -18.18 4.10
CA ASN A 638 2.31 -19.49 3.96
C ASN A 638 0.90 -19.40 4.53
N THR A 639 -0.10 -19.78 3.75
CA THR A 639 -1.48 -19.84 4.20
C THR A 639 -1.99 -21.27 4.03
N PHE A 640 -2.35 -21.88 5.14
CA PHE A 640 -2.92 -23.22 5.20
C PHE A 640 -4.42 -23.11 5.48
N SER A 641 -5.24 -23.46 4.48
CA SER A 641 -6.69 -23.52 4.60
C SER A 641 -7.09 -24.93 5.03
N ILE A 642 -7.31 -25.12 6.32
CA ILE A 642 -7.70 -26.43 6.88
C ILE A 642 -9.11 -26.78 6.39
N ASN A 643 -10.00 -25.79 6.42
CA ASN A 643 -11.34 -25.85 5.85
C ASN A 643 -11.81 -24.41 5.50
N LYS A 644 -13.10 -24.23 5.12
CA LYS A 644 -13.66 -22.90 4.81
C LYS A 644 -13.65 -21.94 6.00
N ALA A 645 -13.69 -22.45 7.23
CA ALA A 645 -13.76 -21.65 8.44
C ALA A 645 -12.39 -21.36 9.07
N ILE A 646 -11.42 -22.30 8.97
CA ILE A 646 -10.13 -22.22 9.68
C ILE A 646 -8.99 -22.02 8.69
N ASN A 647 -8.23 -20.96 8.92
CA ASN A 647 -7.03 -20.66 8.17
C ASN A 647 -5.87 -20.35 9.12
N ILE A 648 -4.71 -20.88 8.82
CA ILE A 648 -3.46 -20.63 9.53
C ILE A 648 -2.52 -19.89 8.59
N VAL A 649 -1.98 -18.77 9.04
CA VAL A 649 -0.99 -17.98 8.27
C VAL A 649 0.31 -17.96 9.03
N LEU A 650 1.40 -18.31 8.34
CA LEU A 650 2.76 -18.26 8.85
C LEU A 650 3.57 -17.33 7.94
N ASN A 651 4.08 -16.23 8.50
CA ASN A 651 4.92 -15.27 7.80
C ASN A 651 6.35 -15.39 8.32
N GLY A 652 7.32 -15.45 7.42
CA GLY A 652 8.74 -15.35 7.74
C GLY A 652 9.38 -14.26 6.92
N SER A 653 10.25 -13.46 7.51
CA SER A 653 11.09 -12.51 6.78
C SER A 653 12.54 -12.61 7.25
N TYR A 654 13.45 -12.41 6.30
CA TYR A 654 14.88 -12.37 6.52
C TYR A 654 15.52 -11.28 5.66
N ALA A 655 16.47 -10.56 6.22
CA ALA A 655 17.36 -9.66 5.48
C ALA A 655 18.78 -9.87 6.00
N SER A 656 19.73 -10.14 5.07
CA SER A 656 21.15 -10.22 5.40
C SER A 656 21.72 -8.84 5.75
N PRO A 657 22.94 -8.71 6.25
CA PRO A 657 23.56 -7.41 6.51
C PRO A 657 23.53 -6.49 5.29
N TRP A 658 23.30 -5.19 5.52
CA TRP A 658 23.27 -4.17 4.46
C TRP A 658 23.87 -2.84 4.90
N ILE A 659 24.09 -1.94 3.94
CA ILE A 659 24.50 -0.56 4.21
C ILE A 659 23.31 0.38 3.97
N MET A 660 23.06 1.26 4.93
CA MET A 660 22.09 2.32 4.84
C MET A 660 22.72 3.63 5.33
N ASN A 661 22.77 4.65 4.47
CA ASN A 661 23.29 5.98 4.80
C ASN A 661 24.65 5.93 5.50
N ASP A 662 25.61 5.20 4.93
CA ASP A 662 26.95 5.01 5.48
C ASP A 662 27.04 4.26 6.82
N ARG A 663 26.00 3.49 7.14
CA ARG A 663 25.87 2.67 8.32
C ARG A 663 25.71 1.21 7.93
N LYS A 664 26.59 0.34 8.41
CA LYS A 664 26.41 -1.11 8.28
C LYS A 664 25.38 -1.57 9.31
N VAL A 665 24.36 -2.25 8.86
CA VAL A 665 23.32 -2.87 9.69
C VAL A 665 23.45 -4.39 9.54
N GLU A 666 23.40 -5.12 10.64
CA GLU A 666 23.49 -6.59 10.65
C GLU A 666 22.16 -7.23 10.22
N ASP A 667 22.20 -8.55 10.02
CA ASP A 667 21.04 -9.31 9.55
C ASP A 667 19.82 -9.20 10.49
N ARG A 668 18.64 -9.38 9.92
CA ARG A 668 17.37 -9.43 10.66
C ARG A 668 16.51 -10.58 10.18
N PHE A 669 15.81 -11.21 11.10
CA PHE A 669 14.76 -12.17 10.79
C PHE A 669 13.61 -12.05 11.78
N ASN A 670 12.41 -12.39 11.33
CA ASN A 670 11.25 -12.55 12.19
C ASN A 670 10.27 -13.57 11.61
N VAL A 671 9.52 -14.19 12.52
CA VAL A 671 8.45 -15.13 12.21
C VAL A 671 7.20 -14.70 12.97
N ASP A 672 6.11 -14.55 12.22
CA ASP A 672 4.77 -14.25 12.75
C ASP A 672 3.83 -15.39 12.40
N ALA A 673 2.84 -15.65 13.25
CA ALA A 673 1.80 -16.64 12.98
C ALA A 673 0.42 -16.06 13.34
N SER A 674 -0.61 -16.51 12.62
CA SER A 674 -1.98 -16.23 13.00
C SER A 674 -2.92 -17.37 12.65
N ILE A 675 -3.94 -17.53 13.48
CA ILE A 675 -5.04 -18.47 13.28
C ILE A 675 -6.31 -17.63 13.16
N ARG A 676 -7.07 -17.85 12.10
CA ARG A 676 -8.36 -17.22 11.86
C ARG A 676 -9.46 -18.26 11.85
N TYR A 677 -10.54 -17.96 12.57
CA TYR A 677 -11.76 -18.74 12.58
C TYR A 677 -12.96 -17.89 12.15
N ALA A 678 -13.60 -18.26 11.05
CA ALA A 678 -14.74 -17.54 10.48
C ALA A 678 -16.06 -18.29 10.76
N VAL A 679 -17.05 -17.57 11.32
CA VAL A 679 -18.41 -18.04 11.55
C VAL A 679 -19.32 -17.41 10.52
N SER A 680 -19.36 -17.97 9.31
CA SER A 680 -20.04 -17.39 8.12
C SER A 680 -21.52 -17.09 8.35
N LYS A 681 -22.24 -17.91 9.13
CA LYS A 681 -23.66 -17.73 9.45
C LYS A 681 -23.95 -16.39 10.13
N HIS A 682 -23.00 -15.87 10.91
CA HIS A 682 -23.13 -14.63 11.67
C HIS A 682 -22.25 -13.50 11.16
N ASN A 683 -21.51 -13.71 10.05
CA ASN A 683 -20.52 -12.78 9.51
C ASN A 683 -19.48 -12.34 10.56
N LEU A 684 -19.15 -13.24 11.48
CA LEU A 684 -18.18 -13.04 12.54
C LEU A 684 -16.87 -13.73 12.18
N SER A 685 -15.75 -13.17 12.58
CA SER A 685 -14.46 -13.84 12.59
C SER A 685 -13.67 -13.52 13.85
N PHE A 686 -12.91 -14.50 14.26
CA PHE A 686 -11.97 -14.45 15.37
C PHE A 686 -10.56 -14.63 14.79
N ILE A 687 -9.62 -13.86 15.27
CA ILE A 687 -8.21 -13.94 14.88
C ILE A 687 -7.35 -13.97 16.13
N LEU A 688 -6.46 -14.94 16.22
CA LEU A 688 -5.36 -14.96 17.18
C LEU A 688 -4.07 -14.79 16.41
N SER A 689 -3.29 -13.77 16.74
CA SER A 689 -2.05 -13.42 16.04
C SER A 689 -0.89 -13.30 17.02
N GLY A 690 0.23 -13.92 16.71
CA GLY A 690 1.51 -13.71 17.36
C GLY A 690 2.48 -13.01 16.41
N LYS A 691 3.08 -11.91 16.83
CA LYS A 691 4.12 -11.20 16.09
C LYS A 691 5.47 -11.38 16.79
N ASN A 692 6.53 -11.43 15.99
CA ASN A 692 7.90 -11.63 16.47
C ASN A 692 8.03 -12.87 17.37
N LEU A 693 7.30 -13.96 17.07
CA LEU A 693 7.35 -15.23 17.82
C LEU A 693 8.75 -15.79 17.85
N ILE A 694 9.45 -15.70 16.72
CA ILE A 694 10.86 -15.98 16.57
C ILE A 694 11.46 -14.78 15.86
N ALA A 695 12.33 -14.04 16.52
CA ALA A 695 12.95 -12.85 15.94
C ALA A 695 14.36 -12.65 16.50
N ARG A 696 15.21 -11.94 15.75
CA ARG A 696 16.48 -11.46 16.31
C ARG A 696 16.16 -10.39 17.35
N ARG A 697 16.54 -10.62 18.59
CA ARG A 697 16.20 -9.73 19.71
C ARG A 697 16.96 -8.41 19.69
N ARG A 698 18.11 -8.35 19.01
CA ARG A 698 18.97 -7.18 18.95
C ARG A 698 19.40 -6.89 17.51
N THR A 699 19.29 -5.64 17.11
CA THR A 699 19.87 -5.12 15.88
C THR A 699 21.18 -4.43 16.20
N PHE A 700 22.19 -4.71 15.40
CA PHE A 700 23.51 -4.09 15.50
C PHE A 700 23.75 -3.21 14.30
N SER A 701 24.40 -2.07 14.53
CA SER A 701 24.83 -1.20 13.44
C SER A 701 26.14 -0.52 13.78
N THR A 702 26.94 -0.30 12.75
CA THR A 702 28.27 0.32 12.87
C THR A 702 28.41 1.42 11.84
N THR A 703 28.88 2.59 12.28
CA THR A 703 29.33 3.68 11.40
C THR A 703 30.81 3.91 11.71
N SER A 704 31.65 4.00 10.69
CA SER A 704 33.08 4.24 10.85
C SER A 704 33.55 5.23 9.82
N ASN A 705 34.25 6.29 10.25
CA ASN A 705 34.96 7.23 9.41
C ASN A 705 36.28 7.64 10.08
N GLU A 706 36.99 8.62 9.52
CA GLU A 706 38.27 9.09 10.04
C GLU A 706 38.16 9.77 11.41
N TYR A 707 36.98 10.20 11.83
CA TYR A 707 36.72 10.93 13.07
C TYR A 707 36.16 10.08 14.18
N VAL A 708 35.28 9.14 13.83
CA VAL A 708 34.50 8.37 14.82
C VAL A 708 34.26 6.93 14.37
N LEU A 709 34.34 6.03 15.34
CA LEU A 709 33.80 4.68 15.26
C LEU A 709 32.57 4.62 16.18
N TYR A 710 31.42 4.37 15.59
CA TYR A 710 30.15 4.37 16.28
C TYR A 710 29.49 3.00 16.17
N HIS A 711 29.34 2.32 17.30
CA HIS A 711 28.63 1.07 17.42
C HIS A 711 27.33 1.29 18.15
N ASN A 712 26.25 0.79 17.59
CA ASN A 712 24.95 0.80 18.26
C ASN A 712 24.32 -0.58 18.20
N TRP A 713 23.80 -1.05 19.31
CA TRP A 713 22.79 -2.09 19.28
C TRP A 713 21.51 -1.60 19.95
N SER A 714 20.39 -2.09 19.47
CA SER A 714 19.09 -1.82 20.07
C SER A 714 18.24 -3.09 20.07
N GLU A 715 17.43 -3.24 21.09
CA GLU A 715 16.42 -4.30 21.10
C GLU A 715 15.44 -4.12 19.94
N THR A 716 14.94 -5.22 19.41
CA THR A 716 13.83 -5.25 18.47
C THR A 716 12.51 -5.32 19.24
N ALA A 717 11.41 -5.00 18.55
CA ALA A 717 10.08 -5.13 19.13
C ALA A 717 9.87 -6.57 19.69
N PRO A 718 9.41 -6.70 20.94
CA PRO A 718 9.24 -7.98 21.60
C PRO A 718 8.12 -8.80 20.98
N CYS A 719 8.03 -10.08 21.38
CA CYS A 719 6.89 -10.93 21.05
C CYS A 719 5.59 -10.29 21.56
N SER A 720 4.57 -10.25 20.69
CA SER A 720 3.24 -9.78 21.07
C SER A 720 2.17 -10.76 20.58
N VAL A 721 1.11 -10.92 21.37
CA VAL A 721 -0.04 -11.75 21.05
C VAL A 721 -1.30 -10.90 21.04
N THR A 722 -2.07 -10.98 19.98
CA THR A 722 -3.29 -10.19 19.80
C THR A 722 -4.46 -11.10 19.47
N PHE A 723 -5.57 -10.90 20.18
CA PHE A 723 -6.87 -11.48 19.87
C PHE A 723 -7.76 -10.41 19.22
N GLY A 724 -8.45 -10.75 18.15
CA GLY A 724 -9.35 -9.84 17.44
C GLY A 724 -10.69 -10.49 17.12
N ILE A 725 -11.73 -9.67 17.13
CA ILE A 725 -13.08 -10.01 16.70
C ILE A 725 -13.47 -9.02 15.60
N SER A 726 -14.04 -9.52 14.51
CA SER A 726 -14.56 -8.69 13.43
C SER A 726 -15.97 -9.15 13.06
N TRP A 727 -16.89 -8.21 13.00
CA TRP A 727 -18.27 -8.41 12.58
C TRP A 727 -18.58 -7.57 11.35
N ASN A 728 -19.00 -8.23 10.26
CA ASN A 728 -19.42 -7.58 9.04
C ASN A 728 -20.94 -7.62 8.93
N PHE A 729 -21.54 -6.48 8.61
CA PHE A 729 -22.99 -6.36 8.43
C PHE A 729 -23.31 -5.66 7.11
N SER A 730 -24.42 -6.04 6.49
CA SER A 730 -24.86 -5.43 5.23
C SER A 730 -26.38 -5.45 5.12
N GLY A 731 -26.96 -4.39 4.53
CA GLY A 731 -28.36 -4.27 4.20
C GLY A 731 -28.58 -3.63 2.84
N GLY A 732 -29.47 -4.17 2.01
CA GLY A 732 -29.78 -3.66 0.67
C GLY A 732 -29.43 -4.62 -0.47
N LYS A 733 -29.89 -4.32 -1.69
CA LYS A 733 -29.62 -5.11 -2.91
C LYS A 733 -28.24 -4.76 -3.49
N LYS A 734 -27.41 -5.75 -3.75
CA LYS A 734 -26.11 -5.57 -4.42
C LYS A 734 -26.32 -5.18 -5.90
N LYS A 735 -25.96 -3.98 -6.27
CA LYS A 735 -25.92 -3.55 -7.68
C LYS A 735 -24.50 -3.04 -8.01
N ASN A 736 -23.90 -3.53 -9.08
CA ASN A 736 -22.58 -3.05 -9.51
C ASN A 736 -22.76 -1.66 -10.16
N VAL A 737 -22.19 -0.64 -9.56
CA VAL A 737 -22.06 0.71 -10.15
C VAL A 737 -20.57 1.06 -10.12
N ASN A 738 -20.04 1.54 -11.22
CA ASN A 738 -18.63 1.95 -11.32
C ASN A 738 -18.40 3.22 -10.48
N TYR A 739 -17.42 3.17 -9.60
CA TYR A 739 -16.98 4.29 -8.79
C TYR A 739 -15.62 4.78 -9.32
N ASN A 740 -15.52 6.08 -9.62
CA ASN A 740 -14.27 6.71 -10.05
C ASN A 740 -13.89 7.77 -9.01
N ALA A 741 -12.95 7.44 -8.17
CA ALA A 741 -12.44 8.35 -7.16
C ALA A 741 -11.28 9.21 -7.67
N PRO A 742 -10.98 10.35 -7.05
CA PRO A 742 -9.90 11.24 -7.46
C PRO A 742 -8.54 10.60 -7.30
N GLN A 743 -7.64 10.93 -8.20
CA GLN A 743 -6.23 10.57 -8.11
C GLN A 743 -5.47 11.65 -7.35
N ASP A 744 -5.09 11.38 -6.12
CA ASP A 744 -4.16 12.21 -5.36
C ASP A 744 -2.73 11.68 -5.51
N SER A 745 -1.80 12.52 -5.94
CA SER A 745 -0.42 12.14 -6.22
C SER A 745 0.62 12.95 -5.45
N ASN A 746 0.23 13.70 -4.39
CA ASN A 746 1.19 14.57 -3.73
C ASN A 746 1.93 13.86 -2.58
N MET A 747 3.22 13.57 -2.79
CA MET A 747 4.13 12.99 -1.79
C MET A 747 4.76 14.03 -0.87
N ASP A 748 4.64 15.33 -1.18
CA ASP A 748 5.34 16.38 -0.42
C ASP A 748 4.80 16.57 0.99
N LYS A 749 3.59 16.11 1.28
CA LYS A 749 3.03 16.16 2.64
C LYS A 749 3.84 15.36 3.67
N TYR A 750 4.62 14.36 3.25
CA TYR A 750 5.52 13.60 4.14
C TYR A 750 6.81 14.33 4.49
N ARG A 751 7.02 15.50 3.92
CA ARG A 751 8.12 16.41 4.26
C ARG A 751 7.73 17.37 5.40
N LEU A 752 6.45 17.40 5.74
CA LEU A 752 5.86 18.23 6.78
C LEU A 752 6.21 17.75 8.16
#